data_55598b8579b72d18113f7fd3420578ae
#
_entry.id   55598b8579b72d18113f7fd3420578ae
#
_cell.length_a   1.000
_cell.length_b   1.000
_cell.length_c   1.000
_cell.angle_alpha   90.00
_cell.angle_beta   90.00
_cell.angle_gamma   90.00
#
_symmetry.space_group_name_H-M   'P 1'
#
loop_
_entity.id
_entity.type
_entity.pdbx_description
1 polymer ?
#
loop_
_entity_poly.entity_id
_entity_poly.type
_entity_poly.pdbx_seq_one_letter_code
_entity_poly.pdbx_strand_id
1 'polypeptide(L)'
;MEIVTLRNRTDELEQSAEAARASFGAERLKSLMDEVELDRVSATTARLAYRVDRATRARHSAFTRLLWPLFRGPRAKAVGRVAVESRGCLAALGAELPDTPPSDDGIEEWLRAVEDIQNRLAQLRAANAYMESLATLNAATPMEALEHDQHKLLEALIPASRRVWGAWLDTLPGSLTAPDKQALGALLALVKLRGNVGAKARELLPRVVKFLPCWALTNLSARRFPFAPAVFDIVVVDEASQCDIASALPLLFRAKRAVIIGDPKQLRHITQVGRQQDEKLLEKHDLLGDHLRWSYSVNSLYDLASSLSDPGDVVALRDHHRSHTDVIGFSNKHFYESKLRIATAYDKLKLINGGAAVTWRHVDGFVKKQGGKSALNEAEAREVVAELENLILNQGYPGIPGVVTPFRAQANRIRQLVTQRAQLSQVLDQRDLVVDTAHGFQGDERDLIVFSPVAAPGLSDSSLWFLKRNGYLFNVAITRAKGALRVIGHRQYADQSGVDYLAEFSDYVRRLEEARDGRGVDTDAPAGAEDLGPAYPSVRDPDSVSEWERIFYKALYQAGIQTIPQYPVEKYRLDLALFAGDRRLDIEVDGERYHSAWDGELLRRDQLRNARMIELGWDVMRFWVYQIRDSMDESIARVQRWLA
;
A
#
# COMPACT_ATOMS: atom_id res chain seq x y z
N MET A 1 -4.24 11.81 -13.77
CA MET A 1 -3.33 11.04 -14.63
C MET A 1 -2.54 11.94 -15.59
N GLU A 2 -3.20 12.80 -16.35
CA GLU A 2 -2.50 13.68 -17.33
C GLU A 2 -1.45 14.60 -16.71
N ILE A 3 -1.73 15.24 -15.58
CA ILE A 3 -0.78 16.14 -14.89
C ILE A 3 0.45 15.37 -14.38
N VAL A 4 0.27 14.17 -13.85
CA VAL A 4 1.36 13.31 -13.38
C VAL A 4 2.25 12.88 -14.54
N THR A 5 1.63 12.49 -15.66
CA THR A 5 2.37 12.11 -16.87
C THR A 5 3.16 13.30 -17.44
N LEU A 6 2.55 14.49 -17.44
CA LEU A 6 3.19 15.72 -17.90
C LEU A 6 4.38 16.08 -16.99
N ARG A 7 4.23 15.94 -15.68
CA ARG A 7 5.29 16.22 -14.71
C ARG A 7 6.47 15.27 -14.89
N ASN A 8 6.23 13.95 -14.96
CA ASN A 8 7.28 12.97 -15.20
C ASN A 8 8.05 13.28 -16.47
N ARG A 9 7.33 13.65 -17.53
CA ARG A 9 7.96 14.06 -18.79
C ARG A 9 8.79 15.34 -18.64
N THR A 10 8.34 16.31 -17.84
CA THR A 10 9.07 17.54 -17.55
C THR A 10 10.36 17.24 -16.78
N ASP A 11 10.28 16.39 -15.75
CA ASP A 11 11.41 15.97 -14.93
C ASP A 11 12.47 15.19 -15.76
N GLU A 12 12.04 14.34 -16.67
CA GLU A 12 12.95 13.61 -17.60
C GLU A 12 13.71 14.58 -18.54
N LEU A 13 13.07 15.65 -18.94
CA LEU A 13 13.65 16.64 -19.85
C LEU A 13 14.54 17.68 -19.12
N GLU A 14 14.42 17.82 -17.81
CA GLU A 14 15.12 18.84 -17.02
C GLU A 14 16.64 18.75 -17.16
N GLN A 15 17.22 17.56 -17.01
CA GLN A 15 18.68 17.35 -17.15
C GLN A 15 19.19 17.74 -18.56
N SER A 16 18.42 17.42 -19.57
CA SER A 16 18.77 17.79 -20.97
C SER A 16 18.67 19.30 -21.19
N ALA A 17 17.70 19.97 -20.56
CA ALA A 17 17.54 21.41 -20.61
C ALA A 17 18.66 22.15 -19.84
N GLU A 18 19.10 21.62 -18.70
CA GLU A 18 20.26 22.14 -17.96
C GLU A 18 21.56 22.01 -18.78
N ALA A 19 21.78 20.86 -19.42
CA ALA A 19 22.91 20.64 -20.31
C ALA A 19 22.89 21.64 -21.49
N ALA A 20 21.73 21.91 -22.08
CA ALA A 20 21.56 22.90 -23.13
C ALA A 20 21.86 24.33 -22.60
N ARG A 21 21.38 24.65 -21.41
CA ARG A 21 21.62 25.96 -20.78
C ARG A 21 23.12 26.21 -20.49
N ALA A 22 23.83 25.17 -20.05
CA ALA A 22 25.27 25.22 -19.86
C ALA A 22 26.02 25.38 -21.18
N SER A 23 25.59 24.73 -22.26
CA SER A 23 26.24 24.76 -23.56
C SER A 23 26.00 26.05 -24.33
N PHE A 24 24.81 26.64 -24.24
CA PHE A 24 24.42 27.80 -25.07
C PHE A 24 24.38 29.14 -24.33
N GLY A 25 24.23 29.13 -23.01
CA GLY A 25 23.92 30.33 -22.21
C GLY A 25 22.45 30.74 -22.33
N ALA A 26 21.92 31.39 -21.29
CA ALA A 26 20.47 31.62 -21.16
C ALA A 26 19.86 32.53 -22.26
N GLU A 27 20.56 33.62 -22.65
CA GLU A 27 20.08 34.56 -23.66
C GLU A 27 20.08 33.94 -25.07
N ARG A 28 21.15 33.19 -25.39
CA ARG A 28 21.31 32.54 -26.69
C ARG A 28 20.35 31.37 -26.84
N LEU A 29 20.14 30.62 -25.76
CA LEU A 29 19.16 29.52 -25.75
C LEU A 29 17.76 30.06 -26.07
N LYS A 30 17.35 31.15 -25.45
CA LYS A 30 16.04 31.77 -25.70
C LYS A 30 15.86 32.22 -27.16
N SER A 31 16.91 32.75 -27.80
CA SER A 31 16.88 33.14 -29.21
C SER A 31 16.78 31.94 -30.14
N LEU A 32 17.41 30.79 -29.82
CA LEU A 32 17.44 29.58 -30.62
C LEU A 32 16.18 28.72 -30.47
N MET A 33 15.37 28.97 -29.44
CA MET A 33 14.11 28.24 -29.17
C MET A 33 12.91 28.81 -29.95
N ASP A 34 13.12 29.81 -30.81
CA ASP A 34 12.11 30.20 -31.78
C ASP A 34 11.87 29.04 -32.77
N GLU A 35 10.62 28.62 -32.88
CA GLU A 35 10.22 27.44 -33.68
C GLU A 35 10.70 27.52 -35.11
N VAL A 36 10.63 28.69 -35.73
CA VAL A 36 11.08 28.95 -37.10
C VAL A 36 12.59 28.78 -37.24
N GLU A 37 13.35 29.29 -36.27
CA GLU A 37 14.82 29.18 -36.30
C GLU A 37 15.28 27.75 -35.99
N LEU A 38 14.60 27.05 -35.06
CA LEU A 38 14.87 25.64 -34.73
C LEU A 38 14.64 24.73 -35.95
N ASP A 39 13.56 24.93 -36.68
CA ASP A 39 13.26 24.20 -37.90
C ASP A 39 14.29 24.48 -39.01
N ARG A 40 14.69 25.72 -39.13
CA ARG A 40 15.71 26.15 -40.12
C ARG A 40 17.07 25.50 -39.81
N VAL A 41 17.50 25.52 -38.57
CA VAL A 41 18.74 24.87 -38.09
C VAL A 41 18.67 23.37 -38.30
N SER A 42 17.54 22.76 -37.98
CA SER A 42 17.28 21.33 -38.14
C SER A 42 17.37 20.88 -39.61
N ALA A 43 16.70 21.57 -40.53
CA ALA A 43 16.73 21.28 -41.94
C ALA A 43 18.13 21.46 -42.56
N THR A 44 18.87 22.47 -42.04
CA THR A 44 20.24 22.73 -42.48
C THR A 44 21.20 21.66 -42.02
N THR A 45 21.11 21.25 -40.75
CA THR A 45 21.89 20.15 -40.16
C THR A 45 21.64 18.82 -40.90
N ALA A 46 20.37 18.49 -41.17
CA ALA A 46 20.02 17.29 -41.93
C ALA A 46 20.63 17.25 -43.34
N ARG A 47 20.63 18.38 -44.06
CA ARG A 47 21.25 18.51 -45.37
C ARG A 47 22.77 18.30 -45.31
N LEU A 48 23.43 18.89 -44.33
CA LEU A 48 24.87 18.74 -44.14
C LEU A 48 25.23 17.30 -43.79
N ALA A 49 24.55 16.73 -42.80
CA ALA A 49 24.73 15.34 -42.36
C ALA A 49 24.58 14.34 -43.53
N TYR A 50 23.53 14.50 -44.34
CA TYR A 50 23.32 13.65 -45.52
C TYR A 50 24.49 13.74 -46.53
N ARG A 51 25.06 14.92 -46.75
CA ARG A 51 26.18 15.09 -47.68
C ARG A 51 27.49 14.50 -47.15
N VAL A 52 27.77 14.67 -45.86
CA VAL A 52 28.94 14.09 -45.20
C VAL A 52 28.82 12.56 -45.17
N ASP A 53 27.69 12.01 -44.75
CA ASP A 53 27.44 10.56 -44.71
C ASP A 53 27.59 9.92 -46.11
N ARG A 54 27.06 10.57 -47.15
CA ARG A 54 27.21 10.10 -48.52
C ARG A 54 28.66 10.11 -48.99
N ALA A 55 29.46 11.07 -48.56
CA ALA A 55 30.89 11.13 -48.88
C ALA A 55 31.64 9.99 -48.14
N THR A 56 31.31 9.76 -46.86
CA THR A 56 31.91 8.73 -46.03
C THR A 56 31.61 7.31 -46.55
N ARG A 57 30.35 7.04 -46.85
CA ARG A 57 29.95 5.72 -47.39
C ARG A 57 30.65 5.41 -48.72
N ALA A 58 30.85 6.41 -49.55
CA ALA A 58 31.55 6.22 -50.80
C ALA A 58 33.05 5.93 -50.63
N ARG A 59 33.68 6.41 -49.56
CA ARG A 59 35.06 6.07 -49.21
C ARG A 59 35.18 4.64 -48.66
N HIS A 60 34.24 4.21 -47.85
CA HIS A 60 34.32 2.94 -47.11
C HIS A 60 33.74 1.75 -47.91
N SER A 61 32.89 1.96 -48.91
CA SER A 61 32.35 0.88 -49.74
C SER A 61 33.42 0.25 -50.60
N ALA A 62 33.53 -1.08 -50.59
CA ALA A 62 34.52 -1.85 -51.33
C ALA A 62 34.49 -1.53 -52.84
N PHE A 63 33.32 -1.29 -53.43
CA PHE A 63 33.13 -0.99 -54.84
C PHE A 63 33.54 0.45 -55.20
N THR A 64 33.18 1.44 -54.39
CA THR A 64 33.46 2.86 -54.68
C THR A 64 34.82 3.32 -54.19
N ARG A 65 35.50 2.55 -53.35
CA ARG A 65 36.85 2.84 -52.83
C ARG A 65 37.88 2.89 -53.96
N LEU A 66 37.78 1.99 -54.92
CA LEU A 66 38.66 1.95 -56.08
C LEU A 66 38.51 3.22 -56.96
N LEU A 67 37.31 3.78 -57.05
CA LEU A 67 36.97 4.95 -57.83
C LEU A 67 36.97 6.26 -57.03
N TRP A 68 37.35 6.17 -55.77
CA TRP A 68 37.36 7.33 -54.83
C TRP A 68 38.17 8.52 -55.35
N PRO A 69 39.35 8.36 -55.98
CA PRO A 69 40.08 9.49 -56.55
C PRO A 69 39.30 10.31 -57.58
N LEU A 70 38.39 9.67 -58.33
CA LEU A 70 37.54 10.32 -59.33
C LEU A 70 36.35 11.08 -58.69
N PHE A 71 35.82 10.58 -57.55
CA PHE A 71 34.62 11.14 -56.90
C PHE A 71 34.92 12.09 -55.74
N ARG A 72 36.14 12.06 -55.18
CA ARG A 72 36.51 12.88 -54.00
C ARG A 72 36.33 14.39 -54.25
N GLY A 73 36.79 14.90 -55.41
CA GLY A 73 36.72 16.31 -55.73
C GLY A 73 35.28 16.83 -55.86
N PRO A 74 34.40 16.21 -56.67
CA PRO A 74 33.00 16.60 -56.76
C PRO A 74 32.23 16.50 -55.42
N ARG A 75 32.54 15.51 -54.57
CA ARG A 75 31.88 15.32 -53.27
C ARG A 75 32.37 16.31 -52.23
N ALA A 76 33.67 16.56 -52.17
CA ALA A 76 34.24 17.60 -51.34
C ALA A 76 33.66 18.99 -51.67
N LYS A 77 33.53 19.29 -52.98
CA LYS A 77 32.86 20.53 -53.44
C LYS A 77 31.38 20.57 -53.07
N ALA A 78 30.69 19.42 -53.06
CA ALA A 78 29.28 19.36 -52.64
C ALA A 78 29.09 19.58 -51.15
N VAL A 79 29.96 19.01 -50.30
CA VAL A 79 29.97 19.27 -48.84
C VAL A 79 30.34 20.72 -48.60
N GLY A 80 31.41 21.24 -49.22
CA GLY A 80 31.86 22.62 -49.06
C GLY A 80 30.80 23.66 -49.41
N ARG A 81 30.03 23.45 -50.48
CA ARG A 81 28.91 24.34 -50.84
C ARG A 81 27.84 24.41 -49.75
N VAL A 82 27.39 23.24 -49.28
CA VAL A 82 26.39 23.20 -48.21
C VAL A 82 26.96 23.78 -46.92
N ALA A 83 28.23 23.56 -46.63
CA ALA A 83 28.89 24.14 -45.46
C ALA A 83 28.93 25.69 -45.50
N VAL A 84 29.27 26.26 -46.66
CA VAL A 84 29.28 27.74 -46.84
C VAL A 84 27.86 28.31 -46.69
N GLU A 85 26.87 27.69 -47.29
CA GLU A 85 25.46 28.09 -47.16
C GLU A 85 24.95 27.94 -45.70
N SER A 86 25.50 27.00 -44.97
CA SER A 86 25.05 26.64 -43.59
C SER A 86 25.80 27.43 -42.49
N ARG A 87 26.99 28.00 -42.78
CA ARG A 87 27.84 28.62 -41.76
C ARG A 87 27.11 29.66 -40.90
N GLY A 88 26.33 30.53 -41.54
CA GLY A 88 25.56 31.53 -40.79
C GLY A 88 24.51 30.96 -39.84
N CYS A 89 23.83 29.92 -40.28
CA CYS A 89 22.82 29.24 -39.52
C CYS A 89 23.45 28.38 -38.39
N LEU A 90 24.53 27.65 -38.67
CA LEU A 90 25.21 26.78 -37.73
C LEU A 90 26.10 27.54 -36.74
N ALA A 91 26.57 28.71 -37.07
CA ALA A 91 27.27 29.62 -36.12
C ALA A 91 26.36 30.00 -34.97
N ALA A 92 25.06 30.08 -35.16
CA ALA A 92 24.09 30.25 -34.09
C ALA A 92 24.13 29.13 -33.04
N LEU A 93 24.47 27.91 -33.43
CA LEU A 93 24.68 26.78 -32.51
C LEU A 93 26.04 26.81 -31.79
N GLY A 94 26.94 27.73 -32.14
CA GLY A 94 28.30 27.73 -31.61
C GLY A 94 29.14 26.55 -32.16
N ALA A 95 28.72 25.94 -33.25
CA ALA A 95 29.43 24.84 -33.86
C ALA A 95 30.42 25.35 -34.91
N GLU A 96 31.65 24.87 -34.86
CA GLU A 96 32.68 25.18 -35.80
C GLU A 96 32.73 24.09 -36.89
N LEU A 97 32.66 24.52 -38.15
CA LEU A 97 32.86 23.64 -39.28
C LEU A 97 34.33 23.65 -39.69
N PRO A 98 34.91 22.50 -40.06
CA PRO A 98 36.27 22.44 -40.56
C PRO A 98 36.49 23.38 -41.74
N ASP A 99 37.59 24.07 -41.75
CA ASP A 99 37.96 24.99 -42.87
C ASP A 99 38.50 24.21 -44.06
N THR A 100 39.03 23.03 -43.84
CA THR A 100 39.55 22.16 -44.87
C THR A 100 38.44 21.41 -45.59
N PRO A 101 38.44 21.33 -46.93
CA PRO A 101 37.49 20.50 -47.65
C PRO A 101 37.68 19.02 -47.23
N PRO A 102 36.61 18.19 -47.22
CA PRO A 102 36.68 16.78 -46.79
C PRO A 102 37.53 15.98 -47.79
N SER A 103 38.86 16.05 -47.62
CA SER A 103 39.88 15.24 -48.26
C SER A 103 40.04 13.90 -47.55
N ASP A 104 40.92 13.03 -48.02
CA ASP A 104 41.11 11.67 -47.45
C ASP A 104 41.36 11.66 -45.95
N ASP A 105 42.07 12.66 -45.43
CA ASP A 105 42.39 12.79 -44.00
C ASP A 105 41.39 13.66 -43.20
N GLY A 106 40.63 14.51 -43.87
CA GLY A 106 39.68 15.43 -43.24
C GLY A 106 38.26 14.89 -43.04
N ILE A 107 37.90 13.74 -43.61
CA ILE A 107 36.53 13.25 -43.59
C ILE A 107 36.05 12.87 -42.18
N GLU A 108 36.93 12.39 -41.32
CA GLU A 108 36.64 12.08 -39.91
C GLU A 108 36.41 13.34 -39.08
N GLU A 109 37.11 14.42 -39.41
CA GLU A 109 36.91 15.74 -38.77
C GLU A 109 35.51 16.29 -39.08
N TRP A 110 35.10 16.14 -40.35
CA TRP A 110 33.75 16.50 -40.77
C TRP A 110 32.65 15.63 -40.15
N LEU A 111 32.91 14.33 -39.92
CA LEU A 111 31.98 13.47 -39.23
C LEU A 111 31.80 13.89 -37.78
N ARG A 112 32.89 14.17 -37.06
CA ARG A 112 32.83 14.67 -35.68
C ARG A 112 32.11 16.01 -35.58
N ALA A 113 32.37 16.93 -36.50
CA ALA A 113 31.68 18.22 -36.53
C ALA A 113 30.17 18.07 -36.77
N VAL A 114 29.76 17.17 -37.66
CA VAL A 114 28.34 16.87 -37.87
C VAL A 114 27.71 16.22 -36.65
N GLU A 115 28.40 15.30 -35.99
CA GLU A 115 27.94 14.67 -34.76
C GLU A 115 27.77 15.67 -33.60
N ASP A 116 28.74 16.59 -33.42
CA ASP A 116 28.63 17.68 -32.44
C ASP A 116 27.42 18.58 -32.74
N ILE A 117 27.20 18.94 -33.99
CA ILE A 117 26.03 19.73 -34.40
C ILE A 117 24.73 19.00 -34.10
N GLN A 118 24.67 17.69 -34.38
CA GLN A 118 23.48 16.88 -34.13
C GLN A 118 23.19 16.77 -32.62
N ASN A 119 24.22 16.58 -31.81
CA ASN A 119 24.09 16.54 -30.34
C ASN A 119 23.61 17.89 -29.78
N ARG A 120 24.15 19.01 -30.23
CA ARG A 120 23.68 20.35 -29.84
C ARG A 120 22.23 20.60 -30.26
N LEU A 121 21.83 20.16 -31.45
CA LEU A 121 20.45 20.26 -31.92
C LEU A 121 19.51 19.39 -31.07
N ALA A 122 19.94 18.19 -30.68
CA ALA A 122 19.18 17.34 -29.77
C ALA A 122 18.98 17.98 -28.39
N GLN A 123 20.02 18.62 -27.85
CA GLN A 123 19.94 19.38 -26.59
C GLN A 123 18.95 20.55 -26.70
N LEU A 124 18.97 21.30 -27.79
CA LEU A 124 18.02 22.40 -28.04
C LEU A 124 16.57 21.91 -28.10
N ARG A 125 16.34 20.81 -28.82
CA ARG A 125 15.00 20.21 -28.90
C ARG A 125 14.49 19.75 -27.55
N ALA A 126 15.34 19.13 -26.75
CA ALA A 126 15.00 18.71 -25.41
C ALA A 126 14.68 19.91 -24.50
N ALA A 127 15.47 21.00 -24.60
CA ALA A 127 15.22 22.23 -23.87
C ALA A 127 13.89 22.89 -24.28
N ASN A 128 13.55 22.90 -25.57
CA ASN A 128 12.28 23.45 -26.04
C ASN A 128 11.10 22.60 -25.51
N ALA A 129 11.18 21.27 -25.63
CA ALA A 129 10.18 20.36 -25.12
C ALA A 129 10.00 20.50 -23.58
N TYR A 130 11.09 20.74 -22.84
CA TYR A 130 11.03 21.02 -21.40
C TYR A 130 10.25 22.30 -21.12
N MET A 131 10.55 23.40 -21.81
CA MET A 131 9.88 24.69 -21.60
C MET A 131 8.40 24.63 -21.95
N GLU A 132 8.02 23.93 -23.02
CA GLU A 132 6.62 23.68 -23.39
C GLU A 132 5.89 22.86 -22.33
N SER A 133 6.52 21.78 -21.86
CA SER A 133 5.97 20.93 -20.79
C SER A 133 5.82 21.70 -19.49
N LEU A 134 6.82 22.52 -19.12
CA LEU A 134 6.81 23.37 -17.94
C LEU A 134 5.72 24.45 -18.02
N ALA A 135 5.57 25.09 -19.18
CA ALA A 135 4.51 26.08 -19.39
C ALA A 135 3.12 25.45 -19.24
N THR A 136 2.94 24.26 -19.80
CA THR A 136 1.68 23.50 -19.68
C THR A 136 1.42 23.08 -18.24
N LEU A 137 2.44 22.61 -17.53
CA LEU A 137 2.34 22.22 -16.11
C LEU A 137 1.99 23.42 -15.23
N ASN A 138 2.63 24.58 -15.45
CA ASN A 138 2.34 25.81 -14.70
C ASN A 138 0.95 26.38 -14.99
N ALA A 139 0.38 26.10 -16.16
CA ALA A 139 -0.99 26.49 -16.51
C ALA A 139 -2.04 25.51 -15.98
N ALA A 140 -1.64 24.31 -15.55
CA ALA A 140 -2.54 23.31 -15.00
C ALA A 140 -2.99 23.71 -13.58
N THR A 141 -4.18 23.25 -13.20
CA THR A 141 -4.67 23.41 -11.81
C THR A 141 -3.68 22.72 -10.85
N PRO A 142 -3.18 23.40 -9.81
CA PRO A 142 -2.29 22.78 -8.83
C PRO A 142 -2.91 21.50 -8.24
N MET A 143 -2.12 20.45 -8.04
CA MET A 143 -2.58 19.18 -7.49
C MET A 143 -3.27 19.38 -6.13
N GLU A 144 -2.74 20.30 -5.32
CA GLU A 144 -3.29 20.70 -4.02
C GLU A 144 -4.74 21.17 -4.12
N ALA A 145 -5.02 22.01 -5.12
CA ALA A 145 -6.39 22.49 -5.34
C ALA A 145 -7.32 21.34 -5.73
N LEU A 146 -6.84 20.41 -6.57
CA LEU A 146 -7.61 19.24 -6.96
C LEU A 146 -7.85 18.28 -5.79
N GLU A 147 -6.85 18.04 -4.95
CA GLU A 147 -6.98 17.19 -3.75
C GLU A 147 -7.91 17.84 -2.72
N HIS A 148 -7.79 19.14 -2.54
CA HIS A 148 -8.68 19.88 -1.65
C HIS A 148 -10.15 19.82 -2.14
N ASP A 149 -10.38 20.00 -3.43
CA ASP A 149 -11.72 19.88 -4.01
C ASP A 149 -12.24 18.44 -3.92
N GLN A 150 -11.37 17.44 -4.14
CA GLN A 150 -11.71 16.03 -3.94
C GLN A 150 -12.11 15.76 -2.49
N HIS A 151 -11.34 16.26 -1.52
CA HIS A 151 -11.65 16.09 -0.10
C HIS A 151 -13.00 16.71 0.26
N LYS A 152 -13.24 17.96 -0.15
CA LYS A 152 -14.55 18.63 0.04
C LYS A 152 -15.70 17.85 -0.58
N LEU A 153 -15.49 17.31 -1.79
CA LEU A 153 -16.51 16.51 -2.46
C LEU A 153 -16.79 15.21 -1.71
N LEU A 154 -15.74 14.54 -1.19
CA LEU A 154 -15.89 13.33 -0.38
C LEU A 154 -16.61 13.62 0.94
N GLU A 155 -16.29 14.70 1.63
CA GLU A 155 -17.00 15.14 2.84
C GLU A 155 -18.47 15.46 2.55
N ALA A 156 -18.76 16.10 1.42
CA ALA A 156 -20.11 16.43 1.01
C ALA A 156 -20.91 15.21 0.51
N LEU A 157 -20.23 14.14 0.07
CA LEU A 157 -20.86 12.97 -0.53
C LEU A 157 -21.78 12.22 0.45
N ILE A 158 -21.32 12.01 1.69
CA ILE A 158 -22.12 11.29 2.72
C ILE A 158 -23.41 12.04 3.05
N PRO A 159 -23.39 13.35 3.40
CA PRO A 159 -24.62 14.10 3.64
C PRO A 159 -25.53 14.19 2.41
N ALA A 160 -24.95 14.34 1.21
CA ALA A 160 -25.73 14.37 -0.03
C ALA A 160 -26.42 13.02 -0.29
N SER A 161 -25.70 11.92 -0.14
CA SER A 161 -26.25 10.57 -0.27
C SER A 161 -27.39 10.34 0.73
N ARG A 162 -27.21 10.75 2.00
CA ARG A 162 -28.27 10.65 3.02
C ARG A 162 -29.50 11.44 2.63
N ARG A 163 -29.35 12.65 2.07
CA ARG A 163 -30.51 13.46 1.59
C ARG A 163 -31.22 12.76 0.44
N VAL A 164 -30.49 12.22 -0.54
CA VAL A 164 -31.09 11.48 -1.67
C VAL A 164 -31.88 10.27 -1.16
N TRP A 165 -31.27 9.48 -0.29
CA TRP A 165 -31.94 8.31 0.30
C TRP A 165 -33.14 8.69 1.15
N GLY A 166 -33.04 9.74 1.96
CA GLY A 166 -34.14 10.27 2.75
C GLY A 166 -35.31 10.68 1.86
N ALA A 167 -35.04 11.48 0.84
CA ALA A 167 -36.07 11.93 -0.09
C ALA A 167 -36.72 10.73 -0.84
N TRP A 168 -35.93 9.72 -1.23
CA TRP A 168 -36.47 8.51 -1.84
C TRP A 168 -37.35 7.72 -0.87
N LEU A 169 -36.88 7.52 0.38
CA LEU A 169 -37.64 6.83 1.43
C LEU A 169 -38.98 7.55 1.73
N ASP A 170 -39.00 8.87 1.71
CA ASP A 170 -40.20 9.67 1.95
C ASP A 170 -41.26 9.47 0.84
N THR A 171 -40.83 9.21 -0.39
CA THR A 171 -41.74 8.91 -1.51
C THR A 171 -42.26 7.47 -1.51
N LEU A 172 -41.55 6.56 -0.87
CA LEU A 172 -41.84 5.11 -0.89
C LEU A 172 -43.25 4.75 -0.39
N PRO A 173 -43.75 5.30 0.75
CA PRO A 173 -45.10 4.95 1.24
C PRO A 173 -46.22 5.30 0.26
N GLY A 174 -46.03 6.36 -0.52
CA GLY A 174 -46.98 6.77 -1.55
C GLY A 174 -46.93 5.93 -2.84
N SER A 175 -45.78 5.34 -3.14
CA SER A 175 -45.57 4.50 -4.32
C SER A 175 -45.99 3.04 -4.14
N LEU A 176 -46.20 2.59 -2.89
CA LEU A 176 -46.56 1.20 -2.57
C LEU A 176 -48.03 0.93 -2.75
N THR A 177 -48.38 -0.08 -3.53
CA THR A 177 -49.72 -0.60 -3.63
C THR A 177 -50.16 -1.34 -2.36
N ALA A 178 -51.44 -1.60 -2.16
CA ALA A 178 -51.92 -2.35 -1.00
C ALA A 178 -51.29 -3.77 -0.90
N PRO A 179 -51.16 -4.54 -2.01
CA PRO A 179 -50.43 -5.82 -1.98
C PRO A 179 -48.94 -5.70 -1.60
N ASP A 180 -48.29 -4.58 -1.95
CA ASP A 180 -46.88 -4.36 -1.61
C ASP A 180 -46.70 -4.09 -0.10
N LYS A 181 -47.57 -3.27 0.47
CA LYS A 181 -47.64 -3.00 1.92
C LYS A 181 -47.92 -4.30 2.70
N GLN A 182 -48.82 -5.12 2.20
CA GLN A 182 -49.12 -6.42 2.80
C GLN A 182 -47.90 -7.38 2.74
N ALA A 183 -47.18 -7.44 1.60
CA ALA A 183 -45.97 -8.26 1.44
C ALA A 183 -44.84 -7.80 2.37
N LEU A 184 -44.61 -6.49 2.49
CA LEU A 184 -43.63 -5.91 3.43
C LEU A 184 -43.97 -6.21 4.88
N GLY A 185 -45.25 -6.04 5.27
CA GLY A 185 -45.73 -6.37 6.61
C GLY A 185 -45.59 -7.84 6.95
N ALA A 186 -45.90 -8.72 6.00
CA ALA A 186 -45.74 -10.17 6.16
C ALA A 186 -44.28 -10.57 6.30
N LEU A 187 -43.38 -10.00 5.49
CA LEU A 187 -41.93 -10.26 5.60
C LEU A 187 -41.39 -9.76 6.94
N LEU A 188 -41.77 -8.56 7.38
CA LEU A 188 -41.35 -8.03 8.66
C LEU A 188 -41.81 -8.90 9.84
N ALA A 189 -43.04 -9.40 9.80
CA ALA A 189 -43.57 -10.32 10.79
C ALA A 189 -42.77 -11.63 10.84
N LEU A 190 -42.42 -12.19 9.68
CA LEU A 190 -41.59 -13.39 9.58
C LEU A 190 -40.17 -13.19 10.16
N VAL A 191 -39.55 -12.03 9.91
CA VAL A 191 -38.22 -11.69 10.46
C VAL A 191 -38.27 -11.56 11.97
N LYS A 192 -39.29 -10.88 12.53
CA LYS A 192 -39.46 -10.70 13.98
C LYS A 192 -39.69 -12.03 14.73
N LEU A 193 -40.41 -12.96 14.14
CA LEU A 193 -40.73 -14.24 14.77
C LEU A 193 -39.56 -15.23 14.80
N ARG A 194 -38.39 -14.91 14.25
CA ARG A 194 -37.21 -15.79 14.17
C ARG A 194 -37.54 -17.23 13.70
N GLY A 195 -38.66 -17.44 13.03
CA GLY A 195 -39.12 -18.71 12.56
C GLY A 195 -38.46 -19.20 11.26
N ASN A 196 -38.81 -20.40 10.80
CA ASN A 196 -38.34 -20.91 9.51
C ASN A 196 -39.01 -20.18 8.34
N VAL A 197 -38.33 -19.12 7.91
CA VAL A 197 -38.81 -18.11 6.96
C VAL A 197 -38.77 -18.60 5.50
N GLY A 198 -38.19 -19.80 5.23
CA GLY A 198 -37.69 -20.17 3.92
C GLY A 198 -38.69 -20.19 2.76
N ALA A 199 -39.84 -20.87 2.89
CA ALA A 199 -40.77 -21.00 1.78
C ALA A 199 -41.60 -19.72 1.56
N LYS A 200 -42.16 -19.17 2.65
CA LYS A 200 -42.99 -17.97 2.61
C LYS A 200 -42.23 -16.70 2.21
N ALA A 201 -40.95 -16.60 2.62
CA ALA A 201 -40.11 -15.52 2.16
C ALA A 201 -39.81 -15.57 0.66
N ARG A 202 -39.61 -16.77 0.09
CA ARG A 202 -39.42 -16.92 -1.36
C ARG A 202 -40.59 -16.36 -2.18
N GLU A 203 -41.81 -16.51 -1.67
CA GLU A 203 -43.03 -16.01 -2.31
C GLU A 203 -43.13 -14.46 -2.24
N LEU A 204 -42.70 -13.88 -1.12
CA LEU A 204 -42.78 -12.44 -0.87
C LEU A 204 -41.61 -11.64 -1.49
N LEU A 205 -40.40 -12.22 -1.53
CA LEU A 205 -39.17 -11.52 -1.94
C LEU A 205 -39.23 -10.90 -3.35
N PRO A 206 -39.79 -11.54 -4.40
CA PRO A 206 -39.85 -10.95 -5.74
C PRO A 206 -40.57 -9.60 -5.78
N ARG A 207 -41.54 -9.41 -4.88
CA ARG A 207 -42.27 -8.15 -4.75
C ARG A 207 -41.51 -7.13 -3.91
N VAL A 208 -40.91 -7.58 -2.81
CA VAL A 208 -40.24 -6.71 -1.83
C VAL A 208 -38.89 -6.16 -2.33
N VAL A 209 -38.13 -6.96 -3.11
CA VAL A 209 -36.84 -6.53 -3.69
C VAL A 209 -36.95 -5.25 -4.50
N LYS A 210 -38.09 -5.01 -5.14
CA LYS A 210 -38.33 -3.77 -5.92
C LYS A 210 -38.32 -2.49 -5.07
N PHE A 211 -38.63 -2.62 -3.79
CA PHE A 211 -38.72 -1.49 -2.85
C PHE A 211 -37.58 -1.41 -1.84
N LEU A 212 -36.87 -2.50 -1.66
CA LEU A 212 -35.68 -2.56 -0.81
C LEU A 212 -34.46 -2.87 -1.71
N PRO A 213 -33.77 -1.86 -2.21
CA PRO A 213 -32.72 -2.05 -3.21
C PRO A 213 -31.40 -2.57 -2.64
N CYS A 214 -31.18 -2.47 -1.31
CA CYS A 214 -29.97 -2.92 -0.65
C CYS A 214 -30.25 -4.06 0.32
N TRP A 215 -29.50 -5.17 0.15
CA TRP A 215 -29.63 -6.38 0.96
C TRP A 215 -28.25 -6.84 1.44
N ALA A 216 -28.09 -6.99 2.75
CA ALA A 216 -26.92 -7.63 3.35
C ALA A 216 -27.29 -9.02 3.85
N LEU A 217 -26.59 -10.04 3.38
CA LEU A 217 -26.90 -11.44 3.69
C LEU A 217 -25.67 -12.33 3.53
N THR A 218 -25.71 -13.50 4.16
CA THR A 218 -24.66 -14.49 3.92
C THR A 218 -24.86 -15.13 2.53
N ASN A 219 -23.77 -15.57 1.92
CA ASN A 219 -23.75 -16.23 0.62
C ASN A 219 -24.81 -17.37 0.54
N LEU A 220 -24.86 -18.24 1.54
CA LEU A 220 -25.85 -19.33 1.60
C LEU A 220 -27.30 -18.86 1.73
N SER A 221 -27.54 -17.67 2.29
CA SER A 221 -28.88 -17.10 2.42
C SER A 221 -29.40 -16.54 1.09
N ALA A 222 -28.51 -16.21 0.15
CA ALA A 222 -28.88 -15.71 -1.17
C ALA A 222 -29.75 -16.69 -1.98
N ARG A 223 -29.66 -18.00 -1.71
CA ARG A 223 -30.53 -19.02 -2.32
C ARG A 223 -32.02 -18.85 -2.04
N ARG A 224 -32.38 -18.01 -1.05
CA ARG A 224 -33.78 -17.69 -0.72
C ARG A 224 -34.40 -16.68 -1.68
N PHE A 225 -33.59 -15.92 -2.38
CA PHE A 225 -34.05 -14.98 -3.40
C PHE A 225 -34.49 -15.70 -4.68
N PRO A 226 -35.34 -15.06 -5.51
CA PRO A 226 -35.74 -15.60 -6.78
C PRO A 226 -34.54 -16.08 -7.61
N PHE A 227 -34.61 -17.25 -8.20
CA PHE A 227 -33.59 -17.73 -9.10
C PHE A 227 -33.88 -17.23 -10.51
N ALA A 228 -33.54 -15.97 -10.71
CA ALA A 228 -33.66 -15.27 -11.99
C ALA A 228 -32.39 -14.48 -12.26
N PRO A 229 -31.99 -14.32 -13.54
CA PRO A 229 -30.79 -13.56 -13.89
C PRO A 229 -31.01 -12.07 -13.62
N ALA A 230 -29.94 -11.38 -13.21
CA ALA A 230 -29.89 -9.92 -13.11
C ALA A 230 -30.99 -9.28 -12.23
N VAL A 231 -31.33 -9.92 -11.11
CA VAL A 231 -32.28 -9.39 -10.11
C VAL A 231 -31.72 -8.12 -9.44
N PHE A 232 -30.39 -8.08 -9.28
CA PHE A 232 -29.66 -6.96 -8.71
C PHE A 232 -28.77 -6.31 -9.78
N ASP A 233 -28.56 -5.02 -9.69
CA ASP A 233 -27.63 -4.31 -10.58
C ASP A 233 -26.18 -4.65 -10.25
N ILE A 234 -25.87 -4.82 -8.95
CA ILE A 234 -24.53 -5.12 -8.47
C ILE A 234 -24.61 -6.08 -7.27
N VAL A 235 -23.66 -6.99 -7.20
CA VAL A 235 -23.34 -7.77 -6.01
C VAL A 235 -21.94 -7.39 -5.53
N VAL A 236 -21.81 -7.14 -4.23
CA VAL A 236 -20.53 -6.96 -3.57
C VAL A 236 -20.31 -8.19 -2.69
N VAL A 237 -19.26 -8.95 -2.97
CA VAL A 237 -18.86 -10.12 -2.17
C VAL A 237 -17.64 -9.73 -1.35
N ASP A 238 -17.85 -9.57 -0.05
CA ASP A 238 -16.78 -9.34 0.89
C ASP A 238 -16.19 -10.66 1.41
N GLU A 239 -14.93 -10.64 1.85
CA GLU A 239 -14.18 -11.82 2.30
C GLU A 239 -14.16 -12.95 1.23
N ALA A 240 -14.04 -12.60 -0.04
CA ALA A 240 -14.13 -13.54 -1.15
C ALA A 240 -13.01 -14.59 -1.17
N SER A 241 -11.88 -14.34 -0.50
CA SER A 241 -10.83 -15.34 -0.28
C SER A 241 -11.31 -16.54 0.53
N GLN A 242 -12.41 -16.39 1.28
CA GLN A 242 -13.04 -17.42 2.10
C GLN A 242 -14.33 -17.95 1.48
N CYS A 243 -14.71 -17.41 0.36
CA CYS A 243 -15.91 -17.84 -0.35
C CYS A 243 -15.55 -18.94 -1.37
N ASP A 244 -16.18 -20.09 -1.25
CA ASP A 244 -16.06 -21.11 -2.28
C ASP A 244 -16.81 -20.72 -3.55
N ILE A 245 -16.28 -21.14 -4.69
CA ILE A 245 -16.80 -20.74 -6.00
C ILE A 245 -18.22 -21.28 -6.21
N ALA A 246 -18.49 -22.51 -5.81
CA ALA A 246 -19.78 -23.16 -6.07
C ALA A 246 -20.93 -22.46 -5.36
N SER A 247 -20.74 -22.04 -4.12
CA SER A 247 -21.75 -21.29 -3.36
C SER A 247 -21.93 -19.85 -3.85
N ALA A 248 -20.93 -19.29 -4.51
CA ALA A 248 -20.98 -17.93 -5.09
C ALA A 248 -21.73 -17.87 -6.43
N LEU A 249 -21.66 -18.91 -7.25
CA LEU A 249 -22.28 -18.91 -8.58
C LEU A 249 -23.77 -18.52 -8.58
N PRO A 250 -24.62 -19.04 -7.67
CA PRO A 250 -26.01 -18.62 -7.59
C PRO A 250 -26.19 -17.14 -7.26
N LEU A 251 -25.26 -16.54 -6.53
CA LEU A 251 -25.26 -15.12 -6.19
C LEU A 251 -24.88 -14.29 -7.42
N LEU A 252 -23.78 -14.63 -8.08
CA LEU A 252 -23.29 -13.96 -9.28
C LEU A 252 -24.34 -14.01 -10.41
N PHE A 253 -25.06 -15.13 -10.59
CA PHE A 253 -26.14 -15.25 -11.58
C PHE A 253 -27.26 -14.21 -11.38
N ARG A 254 -27.51 -13.81 -10.13
CA ARG A 254 -28.54 -12.84 -9.78
C ARG A 254 -28.14 -11.37 -9.99
N ALA A 255 -26.91 -11.08 -10.38
CA ALA A 255 -26.39 -9.73 -10.52
C ALA A 255 -25.95 -9.45 -11.95
N LYS A 256 -26.05 -8.20 -12.38
CA LYS A 256 -25.51 -7.71 -13.66
C LYS A 256 -24.00 -7.49 -13.59
N ARG A 257 -23.50 -7.08 -12.42
CA ARG A 257 -22.09 -6.78 -12.16
C ARG A 257 -21.69 -7.34 -10.79
N ALA A 258 -20.42 -7.63 -10.62
CA ALA A 258 -19.86 -8.10 -9.35
C ALA A 258 -18.64 -7.25 -8.93
N VAL A 259 -18.55 -6.95 -7.64
CA VAL A 259 -17.35 -6.45 -6.98
C VAL A 259 -16.91 -7.54 -6.01
N ILE A 260 -15.69 -8.02 -6.19
CA ILE A 260 -15.12 -9.11 -5.41
C ILE A 260 -14.04 -8.53 -4.52
N ILE A 261 -14.25 -8.55 -3.20
CA ILE A 261 -13.34 -8.02 -2.20
C ILE A 261 -12.76 -9.17 -1.41
N GLY A 262 -11.43 -9.23 -1.28
CA GLY A 262 -10.77 -10.30 -0.55
C GLY A 262 -9.29 -10.05 -0.37
N ASP A 263 -8.66 -10.81 0.51
CA ASP A 263 -7.25 -10.74 0.80
C ASP A 263 -6.61 -12.14 0.65
N PRO A 264 -5.77 -12.36 -0.38
CA PRO A 264 -5.13 -13.65 -0.62
C PRO A 264 -4.10 -14.04 0.46
N LYS A 265 -3.71 -13.09 1.33
CA LYS A 265 -2.77 -13.30 2.44
C LYS A 265 -3.47 -13.59 3.77
N GLN A 266 -4.80 -13.65 3.77
CA GLN A 266 -5.61 -14.10 4.89
C GLN A 266 -6.12 -15.53 4.70
N LEU A 267 -7.04 -15.98 5.55
CA LEU A 267 -7.54 -17.35 5.53
C LEU A 267 -8.30 -17.65 4.24
N ARG A 268 -8.09 -18.85 3.74
CA ARG A 268 -8.85 -19.40 2.62
C ARG A 268 -10.12 -20.11 3.13
N HIS A 269 -11.04 -20.38 2.24
CA HIS A 269 -12.24 -21.15 2.54
C HIS A 269 -11.87 -22.57 3.02
N ILE A 270 -12.69 -23.11 3.92
CA ILE A 270 -12.52 -24.47 4.43
C ILE A 270 -13.22 -25.44 3.48
N THR A 271 -12.45 -26.29 2.82
CA THR A 271 -12.98 -27.28 1.90
C THR A 271 -13.49 -28.51 2.67
N GLN A 272 -14.70 -28.96 2.34
CA GLN A 272 -15.24 -30.22 2.83
C GLN A 272 -14.95 -31.40 1.88
N VAL A 273 -14.59 -31.09 0.65
CA VAL A 273 -14.21 -32.05 -0.39
C VAL A 273 -12.70 -32.06 -0.52
N GLY A 274 -12.08 -33.21 -0.34
CA GLY A 274 -10.63 -33.33 -0.51
C GLY A 274 -10.22 -33.20 -1.98
N ARG A 275 -8.96 -32.76 -2.22
CA ARG A 275 -8.43 -32.46 -3.55
C ARG A 275 -8.63 -33.63 -4.55
N GLN A 276 -8.34 -34.87 -4.16
CA GLN A 276 -8.51 -36.03 -5.04
C GLN A 276 -9.98 -36.28 -5.43
N GLN A 277 -10.90 -35.97 -4.52
CA GLN A 277 -12.32 -36.11 -4.82
C GLN A 277 -12.82 -34.99 -5.73
N ASP A 278 -12.32 -33.77 -5.54
CA ASP A 278 -12.61 -32.64 -6.39
C ASP A 278 -12.10 -32.87 -7.83
N GLU A 279 -10.86 -33.33 -7.97
CA GLU A 279 -10.26 -33.70 -9.26
C GLU A 279 -11.08 -34.78 -9.98
N LYS A 280 -11.52 -35.83 -9.28
CA LYS A 280 -12.42 -36.88 -9.85
C LYS A 280 -13.77 -36.32 -10.29
N LEU A 281 -14.31 -35.34 -9.57
CA LEU A 281 -15.55 -34.67 -9.96
C LEU A 281 -15.36 -33.82 -11.21
N LEU A 282 -14.27 -33.07 -11.28
CA LEU A 282 -13.91 -32.28 -12.46
C LEU A 282 -13.70 -33.19 -13.69
N GLU A 283 -13.00 -34.33 -13.53
CA GLU A 283 -12.81 -35.32 -14.58
C GLU A 283 -14.14 -35.90 -15.06
N LYS A 284 -15.00 -36.32 -14.13
CA LYS A 284 -16.32 -36.88 -14.44
C LYS A 284 -17.23 -35.98 -15.27
N HIS A 285 -17.00 -34.65 -15.16
CA HIS A 285 -17.80 -33.63 -15.85
C HIS A 285 -17.05 -32.90 -16.97
N ASP A 286 -15.92 -33.49 -17.44
CA ASP A 286 -15.06 -32.91 -18.50
C ASP A 286 -14.58 -31.48 -18.21
N LEU A 287 -14.31 -31.19 -16.92
CA LEU A 287 -13.87 -29.89 -16.43
C LEU A 287 -12.39 -29.87 -16.03
N LEU A 288 -11.60 -30.89 -16.37
CA LEU A 288 -10.14 -30.90 -16.22
C LEU A 288 -9.48 -30.01 -17.30
N GLY A 289 -8.22 -29.61 -17.09
CA GLY A 289 -7.49 -28.76 -18.01
C GLY A 289 -7.84 -27.29 -17.82
N ASP A 290 -8.44 -26.65 -18.82
CA ASP A 290 -8.75 -25.21 -18.82
C ASP A 290 -9.69 -24.77 -17.69
N HIS A 291 -10.39 -25.71 -17.07
CA HIS A 291 -11.32 -25.44 -15.99
C HIS A 291 -10.75 -25.70 -14.58
N LEU A 292 -9.46 -26.03 -14.43
CA LEU A 292 -8.82 -26.18 -13.12
C LEU A 292 -8.92 -24.93 -12.24
N ARG A 293 -9.03 -23.75 -12.84
CA ARG A 293 -9.30 -22.50 -12.11
C ARG A 293 -10.61 -22.52 -11.31
N TRP A 294 -11.54 -23.41 -11.65
CA TRP A 294 -12.84 -23.58 -10.97
C TRP A 294 -12.79 -24.62 -9.86
N SER A 295 -11.63 -25.21 -9.59
CA SER A 295 -11.48 -26.24 -8.54
C SER A 295 -11.94 -25.70 -7.18
N TYR A 296 -12.93 -26.36 -6.62
CA TYR A 296 -13.50 -26.06 -5.31
C TYR A 296 -12.47 -26.20 -4.17
N SER A 297 -11.60 -27.20 -4.27
CA SER A 297 -10.64 -27.53 -3.21
C SER A 297 -9.39 -26.65 -3.22
N VAL A 298 -9.09 -25.99 -4.35
CA VAL A 298 -7.84 -25.23 -4.56
C VAL A 298 -8.08 -23.75 -4.55
N ASN A 299 -9.14 -23.28 -5.21
CA ASN A 299 -9.36 -21.86 -5.47
C ASN A 299 -10.59 -21.32 -4.74
N SER A 300 -10.45 -20.12 -4.21
CA SER A 300 -11.54 -19.30 -3.70
C SER A 300 -12.19 -18.50 -4.82
N LEU A 301 -13.31 -17.84 -4.52
CA LEU A 301 -13.92 -16.89 -5.43
C LEU A 301 -12.96 -15.74 -5.77
N TYR A 302 -12.15 -15.29 -4.81
CA TYR A 302 -11.14 -14.26 -5.07
C TYR A 302 -10.08 -14.71 -6.07
N ASP A 303 -9.53 -15.93 -5.89
CA ASP A 303 -8.53 -16.50 -6.81
C ASP A 303 -9.08 -16.60 -8.24
N LEU A 304 -10.34 -17.06 -8.38
CA LEU A 304 -11.01 -17.11 -9.68
C LEU A 304 -11.19 -15.72 -10.29
N ALA A 305 -11.76 -14.78 -9.54
CA ALA A 305 -12.00 -13.41 -10.01
C ALA A 305 -10.69 -12.72 -10.43
N SER A 306 -9.65 -12.81 -9.61
CA SER A 306 -8.33 -12.26 -9.90
C SER A 306 -7.72 -12.87 -11.17
N SER A 307 -7.96 -14.17 -11.44
CA SER A 307 -7.47 -14.84 -12.66
C SER A 307 -8.21 -14.45 -13.93
N LEU A 308 -9.40 -13.88 -13.80
CA LEU A 308 -10.26 -13.48 -14.92
C LEU A 308 -10.25 -11.96 -15.17
N SER A 309 -9.79 -11.18 -14.21
CA SER A 309 -9.76 -9.71 -14.28
C SER A 309 -8.52 -9.23 -15.02
N ASP A 310 -8.66 -8.16 -15.78
CA ASP A 310 -7.51 -7.43 -16.31
C ASP A 310 -6.73 -6.78 -15.15
N PRO A 311 -5.40 -6.64 -15.27
CA PRO A 311 -4.60 -6.02 -14.20
C PRO A 311 -5.08 -4.62 -13.78
N GLY A 312 -5.67 -3.86 -14.69
CA GLY A 312 -6.24 -2.53 -14.42
C GLY A 312 -7.53 -2.56 -13.58
N ASP A 313 -8.21 -3.70 -13.52
CA ASP A 313 -9.45 -3.86 -12.74
C ASP A 313 -9.20 -4.35 -11.31
N VAL A 314 -7.95 -4.69 -10.99
CA VAL A 314 -7.55 -5.16 -9.65
C VAL A 314 -6.97 -3.99 -8.86
N VAL A 315 -7.71 -3.52 -7.87
CA VAL A 315 -7.32 -2.41 -7.01
C VAL A 315 -6.86 -2.94 -5.65
N ALA A 316 -5.62 -2.62 -5.26
CA ALA A 316 -5.11 -2.92 -3.93
C ALA A 316 -5.33 -1.73 -2.98
N LEU A 317 -6.08 -1.95 -1.89
CA LEU A 317 -6.19 -1.00 -0.80
C LEU A 317 -4.93 -1.15 0.08
N ARG A 318 -4.13 -0.09 0.16
CA ARG A 318 -2.83 -0.14 0.84
C ARG A 318 -2.80 0.60 2.17
N ASP A 319 -3.77 1.44 2.45
CA ASP A 319 -3.81 2.20 3.70
C ASP A 319 -4.32 1.36 4.85
N HIS A 320 -3.46 1.17 5.85
CA HIS A 320 -3.77 0.42 7.07
C HIS A 320 -4.10 1.39 8.20
N HIS A 321 -5.35 1.38 8.64
CA HIS A 321 -5.88 2.31 9.67
C HIS A 321 -6.17 1.65 11.01
N ARG A 322 -5.86 0.35 11.17
CA ARG A 322 -6.33 -0.45 12.30
C ARG A 322 -5.34 -0.54 13.45
N SER A 323 -4.12 -0.99 13.17
CA SER A 323 -3.21 -1.49 14.17
C SER A 323 -2.05 -0.54 14.45
N HIS A 324 -1.49 -0.64 15.65
CA HIS A 324 -0.20 -0.04 15.99
C HIS A 324 0.88 -0.46 15.00
N THR A 325 1.84 0.40 14.71
CA THR A 325 2.93 0.13 13.75
C THR A 325 3.68 -1.16 14.06
N ASP A 326 4.05 -1.37 15.33
CA ASP A 326 4.76 -2.59 15.75
C ASP A 326 3.94 -3.86 15.52
N VAL A 327 2.61 -3.78 15.62
CA VAL A 327 1.73 -4.93 15.39
C VAL A 327 1.66 -5.28 13.92
N ILE A 328 1.45 -4.30 13.04
CA ILE A 328 1.30 -4.55 11.61
C ILE A 328 2.63 -4.64 10.88
N GLY A 329 3.71 -4.10 11.42
CA GLY A 329 5.01 -4.01 10.76
C GLY A 329 5.56 -5.36 10.31
N PHE A 330 5.47 -6.39 11.16
CA PHE A 330 5.85 -7.74 10.77
C PHE A 330 5.02 -8.26 9.59
N SER A 331 3.69 -8.16 9.68
CA SER A 331 2.79 -8.60 8.63
C SER A 331 3.01 -7.84 7.33
N ASN A 332 3.24 -6.53 7.41
CA ASN A 332 3.55 -5.71 6.24
C ASN A 332 4.80 -6.23 5.52
N LYS A 333 5.86 -6.50 6.26
CA LYS A 333 7.13 -6.98 5.68
C LYS A 333 7.00 -8.39 5.07
N HIS A 334 6.45 -9.34 5.82
CA HIS A 334 6.50 -10.77 5.48
C HIS A 334 5.35 -11.26 4.60
N PHE A 335 4.16 -10.64 4.69
CA PHE A 335 2.98 -11.05 3.93
C PHE A 335 2.59 -10.06 2.82
N TYR A 336 2.83 -8.75 3.02
CA TYR A 336 2.39 -7.70 2.10
C TYR A 336 3.55 -6.99 1.39
N GLU A 337 4.76 -7.57 1.40
CA GLU A 337 5.94 -7.06 0.67
C GLU A 337 6.26 -5.59 0.99
N SER A 338 5.98 -5.16 2.21
CA SER A 338 6.10 -3.76 2.67
C SER A 338 5.25 -2.76 1.86
N LYS A 339 4.14 -3.22 1.25
CA LYS A 339 3.27 -2.37 0.40
C LYS A 339 2.16 -1.65 1.17
N LEU A 340 1.94 -1.98 2.45
CA LEU A 340 0.94 -1.28 3.26
C LEU A 340 1.50 0.05 3.76
N ARG A 341 0.68 1.08 3.66
CA ARG A 341 0.93 2.40 4.24
C ARG A 341 0.25 2.47 5.61
N ILE A 342 1.02 2.80 6.65
CA ILE A 342 0.48 2.85 8.00
C ILE A 342 -0.13 4.24 8.23
N ALA A 343 -1.46 4.29 8.24
CA ALA A 343 -2.28 5.49 8.43
C ALA A 343 -3.12 5.41 9.71
N THR A 344 -2.66 4.65 10.70
CA THR A 344 -3.39 4.42 11.94
C THR A 344 -3.46 5.68 12.78
N ALA A 345 -4.66 6.04 13.23
CA ALA A 345 -4.88 7.12 14.19
C ALA A 345 -4.60 6.61 15.60
N TYR A 346 -3.46 6.97 16.18
CA TYR A 346 -2.98 6.48 17.47
C TYR A 346 -3.89 6.86 18.64
N ASP A 347 -4.59 8.00 18.54
CA ASP A 347 -5.59 8.47 19.50
C ASP A 347 -6.78 7.51 19.68
N LYS A 348 -7.03 6.68 18.68
CA LYS A 348 -8.10 5.66 18.73
C LYS A 348 -7.63 4.34 19.32
N LEU A 349 -6.33 4.15 19.50
CA LEU A 349 -5.76 2.93 20.04
C LEU A 349 -5.87 2.91 21.57
N LYS A 350 -6.18 1.74 22.12
CA LYS A 350 -6.09 1.47 23.56
C LYS A 350 -4.75 0.80 23.81
N LEU A 351 -3.75 1.63 24.13
CA LEU A 351 -2.39 1.17 24.42
C LEU A 351 -2.28 0.71 25.87
N ILE A 352 -1.27 -0.08 26.18
CA ILE A 352 -0.92 -0.46 27.56
C ILE A 352 0.00 0.63 28.12
N ASN A 353 -0.39 1.26 29.20
CA ASN A 353 0.35 2.38 29.79
C ASN A 353 1.80 1.98 30.11
N GLY A 354 2.75 2.73 29.55
CA GLY A 354 4.18 2.49 29.72
C GLY A 354 4.69 1.16 29.15
N GLY A 355 3.84 0.44 28.42
CA GLY A 355 4.14 -0.89 27.87
C GLY A 355 4.40 -0.90 26.39
N ALA A 356 5.17 -1.87 25.94
CA ALA A 356 5.40 -2.16 24.54
C ALA A 356 4.11 -2.61 23.84
N ALA A 357 3.91 -2.19 22.58
CA ALA A 357 2.77 -2.67 21.79
C ALA A 357 2.88 -4.18 21.49
N VAL A 358 4.09 -4.68 21.26
CA VAL A 358 4.34 -6.10 21.02
C VAL A 358 5.37 -6.63 22.00
N THR A 359 5.06 -7.77 22.66
CA THR A 359 6.02 -8.49 23.52
C THR A 359 5.89 -9.99 23.34
N TRP A 360 6.96 -10.72 23.63
CA TRP A 360 6.97 -12.18 23.73
C TRP A 360 7.40 -12.63 25.12
N ARG A 361 6.47 -13.16 25.88
CA ARG A 361 6.76 -13.79 27.17
C ARG A 361 7.13 -15.25 26.97
N HIS A 362 8.34 -15.59 27.33
CA HIS A 362 8.80 -16.98 27.29
C HIS A 362 8.13 -17.81 28.41
N VAL A 363 7.67 -19.00 28.06
CA VAL A 363 7.08 -19.97 29.00
C VAL A 363 7.66 -21.35 28.72
N ASP A 364 8.35 -21.91 29.69
CA ASP A 364 8.76 -23.31 29.65
C ASP A 364 7.53 -24.22 29.78
N GLY A 365 7.22 -24.92 28.73
CA GLY A 365 6.05 -25.79 28.69
C GLY A 365 6.26 -27.00 27.81
N PHE A 366 5.38 -27.98 27.98
CA PHE A 366 5.36 -29.22 27.22
C PHE A 366 4.00 -29.43 26.58
N VAL A 367 3.98 -29.79 25.30
CA VAL A 367 2.74 -30.02 24.55
C VAL A 367 2.25 -31.46 24.76
N LYS A 368 0.96 -31.60 25.08
CA LYS A 368 0.25 -32.88 25.17
C LYS A 368 -0.85 -32.94 24.14
N LYS A 369 -1.13 -34.12 23.62
CA LYS A 369 -2.34 -34.34 22.81
C LYS A 369 -3.55 -34.53 23.71
N GLN A 370 -4.60 -33.77 23.47
CA GLN A 370 -5.90 -33.94 24.14
C GLN A 370 -6.90 -34.58 23.15
N GLY A 371 -7.57 -35.65 23.58
CA GLY A 371 -8.50 -36.35 22.70
C GLY A 371 -7.88 -36.96 21.44
N GLY A 372 -6.56 -37.20 21.42
CA GLY A 372 -5.83 -37.84 20.32
C GLY A 372 -5.57 -36.96 19.10
N LYS A 373 -6.14 -35.73 19.00
CA LYS A 373 -6.13 -34.93 17.76
C LYS A 373 -5.65 -33.48 17.90
N SER A 374 -5.76 -32.84 19.08
CA SER A 374 -5.47 -31.42 19.23
C SER A 374 -4.37 -31.16 20.26
N ALA A 375 -3.47 -30.23 19.98
CA ALA A 375 -2.36 -29.87 20.84
C ALA A 375 -2.81 -28.97 22.00
N LEU A 376 -2.23 -29.18 23.18
CA LEU A 376 -2.45 -28.41 24.40
C LEU A 376 -1.14 -28.21 25.16
N ASN A 377 -0.84 -26.99 25.56
CA ASN A 377 0.23 -26.61 26.47
C ASN A 377 -0.41 -26.00 27.74
N GLU A 378 -0.40 -26.74 28.83
CA GLU A 378 -1.03 -26.36 30.09
C GLU A 378 -0.32 -25.17 30.75
N ALA A 379 1.02 -25.11 30.70
CA ALA A 379 1.79 -24.00 31.25
C ALA A 379 1.49 -22.70 30.51
N GLU A 380 1.46 -22.75 29.21
CA GLU A 380 1.14 -21.62 28.35
C GLU A 380 -0.31 -21.14 28.57
N ALA A 381 -1.28 -22.07 28.70
CA ALA A 381 -2.68 -21.72 28.99
C ALA A 381 -2.84 -20.99 30.33
N ARG A 382 -2.11 -21.42 31.36
CA ARG A 382 -2.14 -20.76 32.68
C ARG A 382 -1.52 -19.37 32.64
N GLU A 383 -0.41 -19.22 31.92
CA GLU A 383 0.26 -17.94 31.80
C GLU A 383 -0.56 -16.93 30.98
N VAL A 384 -1.28 -17.37 29.93
CA VAL A 384 -2.25 -16.53 29.22
C VAL A 384 -3.30 -15.96 30.16
N VAL A 385 -3.84 -16.79 31.06
CA VAL A 385 -4.86 -16.33 32.03
C VAL A 385 -4.24 -15.42 33.09
N ALA A 386 -3.02 -15.68 33.53
CA ALA A 386 -2.29 -14.80 34.45
C ALA A 386 -2.00 -13.43 33.83
N GLU A 387 -1.63 -13.38 32.56
CA GLU A 387 -1.42 -12.12 31.84
C GLU A 387 -2.73 -11.32 31.70
N LEU A 388 -3.85 -11.99 31.35
CA LEU A 388 -5.16 -11.34 31.31
C LEU A 388 -5.54 -10.76 32.69
N GLU A 389 -5.33 -11.52 33.77
CA GLU A 389 -5.59 -11.07 35.15
C GLU A 389 -4.75 -9.85 35.49
N ASN A 390 -3.45 -9.89 35.17
CA ASN A 390 -2.54 -8.79 35.40
C ASN A 390 -2.95 -7.52 34.66
N LEU A 391 -3.20 -7.61 33.34
CA LEU A 391 -3.54 -6.46 32.52
C LEU A 391 -4.93 -5.88 32.91
N ILE A 392 -5.92 -6.73 33.10
CA ILE A 392 -7.31 -6.31 33.29
C ILE A 392 -7.61 -5.90 34.73
N LEU A 393 -7.20 -6.73 35.71
CA LEU A 393 -7.54 -6.49 37.14
C LEU A 393 -6.49 -5.62 37.84
N ASN A 394 -5.18 -5.85 37.60
CA ASN A 394 -4.13 -5.16 38.33
C ASN A 394 -3.76 -3.82 37.70
N GLN A 395 -3.62 -3.79 36.35
CA GLN A 395 -3.24 -2.58 35.61
C GLN A 395 -4.44 -1.77 35.10
N GLY A 396 -5.66 -2.30 35.19
CA GLY A 396 -6.87 -1.59 34.78
C GLY A 396 -6.94 -1.29 33.29
N TYR A 397 -6.29 -2.10 32.41
CA TYR A 397 -6.31 -1.89 30.98
C TYR A 397 -7.73 -1.73 30.43
N PRO A 398 -8.06 -0.63 29.71
CA PRO A 398 -9.44 -0.30 29.35
C PRO A 398 -9.92 -0.99 28.07
N GLY A 399 -9.04 -1.58 27.29
CA GLY A 399 -9.35 -2.14 25.97
C GLY A 399 -10.08 -3.49 26.02
N ILE A 400 -10.62 -3.89 24.89
CA ILE A 400 -11.31 -5.17 24.69
C ILE A 400 -10.27 -6.25 24.38
N PRO A 401 -10.14 -7.30 25.23
CA PRO A 401 -9.17 -8.36 25.02
C PRO A 401 -9.71 -9.48 24.14
N GLY A 402 -8.78 -10.20 23.49
CA GLY A 402 -9.03 -11.45 22.80
C GLY A 402 -7.87 -12.41 22.99
N VAL A 403 -8.13 -13.70 22.90
CA VAL A 403 -7.10 -14.75 22.93
C VAL A 403 -7.20 -15.62 21.70
N VAL A 404 -6.11 -15.67 20.95
CA VAL A 404 -6.03 -16.46 19.71
C VAL A 404 -5.00 -17.58 19.86
N THR A 405 -5.33 -18.77 19.38
CA THR A 405 -4.43 -19.93 19.35
C THR A 405 -4.68 -20.78 18.11
N PRO A 406 -3.68 -21.50 17.59
CA PRO A 406 -3.88 -22.42 16.44
C PRO A 406 -4.75 -23.64 16.75
N PHE A 407 -4.87 -24.02 18.02
CA PHE A 407 -5.45 -25.30 18.40
C PHE A 407 -6.69 -25.18 19.31
N ARG A 408 -7.79 -25.86 18.91
CA ARG A 408 -9.07 -25.86 19.61
C ARG A 408 -8.96 -26.33 21.07
N ALA A 409 -8.11 -27.34 21.35
CA ALA A 409 -7.91 -27.82 22.71
C ALA A 409 -7.34 -26.74 23.63
N GLN A 410 -6.38 -25.95 23.12
CA GLN A 410 -5.79 -24.82 23.86
C GLN A 410 -6.85 -23.74 24.14
N ALA A 411 -7.62 -23.35 23.13
CA ALA A 411 -8.70 -22.37 23.31
C ALA A 411 -9.72 -22.84 24.37
N ASN A 412 -10.16 -24.09 24.32
CA ASN A 412 -11.07 -24.64 25.29
C ASN A 412 -10.48 -24.65 26.70
N ARG A 413 -9.21 -25.00 26.85
CA ARG A 413 -8.51 -25.00 28.13
C ARG A 413 -8.40 -23.60 28.74
N ILE A 414 -8.04 -22.62 27.93
CA ILE A 414 -7.98 -21.22 28.37
C ILE A 414 -9.37 -20.75 28.85
N ARG A 415 -10.45 -21.04 28.10
CA ARG A 415 -11.82 -20.72 28.54
C ARG A 415 -12.15 -21.34 29.90
N GLN A 416 -11.82 -22.61 30.10
CA GLN A 416 -12.04 -23.30 31.40
C GLN A 416 -11.28 -22.60 32.53
N LEU A 417 -10.02 -22.23 32.33
CA LEU A 417 -9.21 -21.55 33.31
C LEU A 417 -9.74 -20.13 33.63
N VAL A 418 -10.22 -19.40 32.63
CA VAL A 418 -10.87 -18.09 32.83
C VAL A 418 -12.14 -18.26 33.67
N THR A 419 -13.02 -19.22 33.34
CA THR A 419 -14.27 -19.48 34.09
C THR A 419 -14.02 -19.87 35.54
N GLN A 420 -12.90 -20.51 35.88
CA GLN A 420 -12.51 -20.86 37.23
C GLN A 420 -12.12 -19.65 38.09
N ARG A 421 -11.91 -18.48 37.50
CA ARG A 421 -11.54 -17.21 38.17
C ARG A 421 -12.70 -16.23 38.14
N ALA A 422 -13.59 -16.34 39.11
CA ALA A 422 -14.88 -15.64 39.13
C ALA A 422 -14.79 -14.13 38.84
N GLN A 423 -13.85 -13.42 39.49
CA GLN A 423 -13.68 -11.98 39.31
C GLN A 423 -13.22 -11.65 37.87
N LEU A 424 -12.25 -12.39 37.34
CA LEU A 424 -11.75 -12.19 36.01
C LEU A 424 -12.84 -12.52 34.97
N SER A 425 -13.55 -13.65 35.13
CA SER A 425 -14.64 -14.05 34.25
C SER A 425 -15.72 -13.00 34.15
N GLN A 426 -16.17 -12.45 35.29
CA GLN A 426 -17.20 -11.42 35.32
C GLN A 426 -16.80 -10.15 34.55
N VAL A 427 -15.56 -9.68 34.73
CA VAL A 427 -15.07 -8.47 34.05
C VAL A 427 -14.89 -8.74 32.56
N LEU A 428 -14.40 -9.92 32.19
CA LEU A 428 -14.17 -10.28 30.77
C LEU A 428 -15.48 -10.55 30.01
N ASP A 429 -16.51 -11.09 30.68
CA ASP A 429 -17.85 -11.23 30.09
C ASP A 429 -18.47 -9.86 29.76
N GLN A 430 -18.28 -8.85 30.61
CA GLN A 430 -18.71 -7.48 30.34
C GLN A 430 -17.93 -6.81 29.21
N ARG A 431 -16.71 -7.28 28.92
CA ARG A 431 -15.83 -6.76 27.86
C ARG A 431 -15.84 -7.61 26.60
N ASP A 432 -16.78 -8.54 26.48
CA ASP A 432 -16.92 -9.41 25.28
C ASP A 432 -15.60 -10.13 24.91
N LEU A 433 -14.97 -10.77 25.91
CA LEU A 433 -13.78 -11.59 25.68
C LEU A 433 -14.09 -12.71 24.70
N VAL A 434 -13.31 -12.79 23.64
CA VAL A 434 -13.30 -13.94 22.73
C VAL A 434 -12.01 -14.74 22.94
N VAL A 435 -12.16 -16.04 23.14
CA VAL A 435 -11.05 -17.00 23.17
C VAL A 435 -11.32 -18.05 22.10
N ASP A 436 -10.62 -18.02 20.97
CA ASP A 436 -10.85 -18.99 19.89
C ASP A 436 -9.59 -19.23 19.05
N THR A 437 -9.75 -20.09 18.06
CA THR A 437 -8.77 -20.21 16.98
C THR A 437 -8.86 -19.03 16.02
N ALA A 438 -7.84 -18.81 15.20
CA ALA A 438 -7.82 -17.70 14.24
C ALA A 438 -9.04 -17.69 13.30
N HIS A 439 -9.61 -18.85 12.99
CA HIS A 439 -10.86 -18.96 12.22
C HIS A 439 -12.06 -18.35 12.96
N GLY A 440 -12.11 -18.49 14.29
CA GLY A 440 -13.19 -17.92 15.10
C GLY A 440 -13.07 -16.40 15.28
N PHE A 441 -11.90 -15.83 15.02
CA PHE A 441 -11.64 -14.39 15.05
C PHE A 441 -11.83 -13.69 13.70
N GLN A 442 -12.27 -14.40 12.71
CA GLN A 442 -12.39 -13.86 11.38
C GLN A 442 -13.46 -12.76 11.30
N GLY A 443 -13.10 -11.61 10.70
CA GLY A 443 -13.95 -10.42 10.68
C GLY A 443 -14.00 -9.65 12.02
N ASP A 444 -13.38 -10.19 13.08
CA ASP A 444 -13.36 -9.59 14.41
C ASP A 444 -11.99 -8.95 14.72
N GLU A 445 -11.96 -7.95 15.60
CA GLU A 445 -10.75 -7.24 15.99
C GLU A 445 -10.84 -6.85 17.48
N ARG A 446 -9.69 -6.81 18.15
CA ARG A 446 -9.60 -6.51 19.58
C ARG A 446 -8.53 -5.46 19.84
N ASP A 447 -8.70 -4.69 20.92
CA ASP A 447 -7.69 -3.72 21.33
C ASP A 447 -6.41 -4.42 21.78
N LEU A 448 -6.55 -5.55 22.46
CA LEU A 448 -5.47 -6.44 22.90
C LEU A 448 -5.69 -7.85 22.37
N ILE A 449 -4.69 -8.43 21.75
CA ILE A 449 -4.64 -9.87 21.45
C ILE A 449 -3.55 -10.53 22.32
N VAL A 450 -3.93 -11.61 23.00
CA VAL A 450 -2.98 -12.55 23.58
C VAL A 450 -2.90 -13.77 22.66
N PHE A 451 -1.73 -14.01 22.06
CA PHE A 451 -1.49 -15.11 21.14
C PHE A 451 -0.74 -16.25 21.84
N SER A 452 -1.33 -17.45 21.80
CA SER A 452 -0.78 -18.69 22.37
C SER A 452 -0.42 -19.65 21.24
N PRO A 453 0.84 -19.72 20.80
CA PRO A 453 1.28 -20.49 19.62
C PRO A 453 1.25 -22.01 19.83
N VAL A 454 1.36 -22.48 21.07
CA VAL A 454 1.47 -23.92 21.43
C VAL A 454 2.66 -24.61 20.74
N ALA A 455 3.68 -23.85 20.37
CA ALA A 455 4.91 -24.35 19.80
C ALA A 455 5.93 -24.59 20.91
N ALA A 456 6.00 -25.83 21.41
CA ALA A 456 6.85 -26.22 22.53
C ALA A 456 7.29 -27.70 22.40
N PRO A 457 8.29 -28.18 23.17
CA PRO A 457 8.67 -29.58 23.21
C PRO A 457 7.47 -30.51 23.40
N GLY A 458 7.47 -31.66 22.75
CA GLY A 458 6.35 -32.61 22.73
C GLY A 458 5.28 -32.34 21.69
N LEU A 459 5.44 -31.29 20.87
CA LEU A 459 4.56 -31.06 19.74
C LEU A 459 4.71 -32.18 18.70
N SER A 460 3.58 -32.79 18.28
CA SER A 460 3.62 -33.88 17.31
C SER A 460 3.96 -33.40 15.90
N ASP A 461 4.56 -34.28 15.09
CA ASP A 461 4.89 -33.97 13.69
C ASP A 461 3.70 -33.48 12.89
N SER A 462 2.52 -34.06 13.11
CA SER A 462 1.28 -33.62 12.43
C SER A 462 0.85 -32.19 12.83
N SER A 463 1.04 -31.82 14.11
CA SER A 463 0.76 -30.46 14.57
C SER A 463 1.83 -29.48 14.12
N LEU A 464 3.10 -29.90 14.09
CA LEU A 464 4.19 -29.12 13.55
C LEU A 464 4.00 -28.88 12.04
N TRP A 465 3.65 -29.91 11.30
CA TRP A 465 3.34 -29.80 9.87
C TRP A 465 2.16 -28.87 9.62
N PHE A 466 1.12 -28.92 10.47
CA PHE A 466 0.00 -27.99 10.41
C PHE A 466 0.48 -26.55 10.60
N LEU A 467 1.30 -26.25 11.59
CA LEU A 467 1.84 -24.90 11.79
C LEU A 467 2.65 -24.45 10.57
N LYS A 468 3.59 -25.27 10.08
CA LYS A 468 4.44 -24.91 8.93
C LYS A 468 3.64 -24.49 7.68
N ARG A 469 2.48 -25.07 7.46
CA ARG A 469 1.66 -24.78 6.26
C ARG A 469 0.64 -23.66 6.43
N ASN A 470 0.44 -23.17 7.63
CA ASN A 470 -0.64 -22.22 7.92
C ASN A 470 -0.14 -20.84 8.37
N GLY A 471 0.86 -20.30 7.66
CA GLY A 471 1.35 -18.93 7.92
C GLY A 471 0.27 -17.86 7.83
N TYR A 472 -0.70 -18.01 6.94
CA TYR A 472 -1.84 -17.08 6.84
C TYR A 472 -2.72 -17.09 8.09
N LEU A 473 -2.84 -18.23 8.76
CA LEU A 473 -3.53 -18.33 10.05
C LEU A 473 -2.82 -17.48 11.11
N PHE A 474 -1.48 -17.50 11.11
CA PHE A 474 -0.68 -16.64 11.97
C PHE A 474 -0.84 -15.17 11.61
N ASN A 475 -0.77 -14.82 10.32
CA ASN A 475 -0.99 -13.44 9.87
C ASN A 475 -2.35 -12.90 10.36
N VAL A 476 -3.42 -13.70 10.20
CA VAL A 476 -4.75 -13.32 10.70
C VAL A 476 -4.73 -13.16 12.21
N ALA A 477 -4.12 -14.09 12.95
CA ALA A 477 -4.09 -14.04 14.41
C ALA A 477 -3.47 -12.75 14.94
N ILE A 478 -2.31 -12.35 14.44
CA ILE A 478 -1.59 -11.16 14.93
C ILE A 478 -2.24 -9.85 14.46
N THR A 479 -2.80 -9.81 13.25
CA THR A 479 -3.43 -8.62 12.70
C THR A 479 -4.84 -8.34 13.26
N ARG A 480 -5.35 -9.19 14.16
CA ARG A 480 -6.56 -8.89 14.94
C ARG A 480 -6.31 -7.89 16.07
N ALA A 481 -5.06 -7.67 16.46
CA ALA A 481 -4.69 -6.70 17.48
C ALA A 481 -4.71 -5.28 16.91
N LYS A 482 -5.32 -4.34 17.63
CA LYS A 482 -5.27 -2.90 17.33
C LYS A 482 -4.11 -2.24 18.06
N GLY A 483 -4.14 -2.22 19.39
CA GLY A 483 -3.20 -1.49 20.22
C GLY A 483 -2.07 -2.34 20.80
N ALA A 484 -2.34 -3.61 21.12
CA ALA A 484 -1.35 -4.45 21.77
C ALA A 484 -1.44 -5.93 21.36
N LEU A 485 -0.27 -6.55 21.25
CA LEU A 485 -0.10 -7.98 20.99
C LEU A 485 0.83 -8.58 22.06
N ARG A 486 0.36 -9.58 22.78
CA ARG A 486 1.11 -10.35 23.75
C ARG A 486 1.26 -11.77 23.27
N VAL A 487 2.48 -12.19 22.93
CA VAL A 487 2.77 -13.59 22.61
C VAL A 487 3.23 -14.30 23.89
N ILE A 488 2.60 -15.41 24.21
CA ILE A 488 2.91 -16.22 25.40
C ILE A 488 3.19 -17.63 24.93
N GLY A 489 4.45 -18.06 25.00
CA GLY A 489 4.86 -19.38 24.51
C GLY A 489 6.35 -19.62 24.59
N HIS A 490 6.77 -20.82 24.22
CA HIS A 490 8.15 -21.29 24.32
C HIS A 490 9.02 -20.70 23.19
N ARG A 491 9.62 -19.52 23.44
CA ARG A 491 10.35 -18.74 22.42
C ARG A 491 11.51 -19.52 21.79
N GLN A 492 12.32 -20.20 22.60
CA GLN A 492 13.46 -20.98 22.07
C GLN A 492 13.01 -22.11 21.15
N TYR A 493 11.92 -22.78 21.46
CA TYR A 493 11.36 -23.80 20.57
C TYR A 493 10.80 -23.17 19.28
N ALA A 494 10.16 -22.04 19.34
CA ALA A 494 9.69 -21.31 18.18
C ALA A 494 10.85 -21.00 17.21
N ASP A 495 12.00 -20.52 17.75
CA ASP A 495 13.21 -20.23 16.96
C ASP A 495 13.78 -21.47 16.26
N GLN A 496 13.64 -22.67 16.83
CA GLN A 496 14.26 -23.92 16.37
C GLN A 496 13.30 -24.89 15.69
N SER A 497 12.00 -24.63 15.72
CA SER A 497 10.95 -25.56 15.25
C SER A 497 10.91 -25.76 13.74
N GLY A 498 11.58 -24.90 12.97
CA GLY A 498 11.48 -24.84 11.52
C GLY A 498 10.10 -24.37 11.03
N VAL A 499 9.38 -23.62 11.88
CA VAL A 499 8.22 -22.83 11.49
C VAL A 499 8.69 -21.41 11.22
N ASP A 500 9.03 -21.13 9.97
CA ASP A 500 9.78 -19.94 9.56
C ASP A 500 9.14 -18.64 10.08
N TYR A 501 7.85 -18.45 9.90
CA TYR A 501 7.16 -17.23 10.36
C TYR A 501 7.16 -17.04 11.89
N LEU A 502 7.24 -18.12 12.69
CA LEU A 502 7.37 -18.00 14.15
C LEU A 502 8.78 -17.59 14.55
N ALA A 503 9.80 -18.18 13.93
CA ALA A 503 11.19 -17.82 14.16
C ALA A 503 11.46 -16.36 13.74
N GLU A 504 10.99 -15.97 12.56
CA GLU A 504 11.10 -14.61 12.04
C GLU A 504 10.35 -13.59 12.92
N PHE A 505 9.17 -13.96 13.44
CA PHE A 505 8.42 -13.10 14.35
C PHE A 505 9.10 -12.99 15.72
N SER A 506 9.67 -14.08 16.25
CA SER A 506 10.48 -14.05 17.47
C SER A 506 11.67 -13.10 17.33
N ASP A 507 12.37 -13.16 16.19
CA ASP A 507 13.48 -12.27 15.88
C ASP A 507 13.02 -10.81 15.73
N TYR A 508 11.88 -10.57 15.08
CA TYR A 508 11.26 -9.25 14.99
C TYR A 508 10.97 -8.65 16.37
N VAL A 509 10.36 -9.43 17.27
CA VAL A 509 10.08 -8.97 18.65
C VAL A 509 11.36 -8.68 19.41
N ARG A 510 12.42 -9.52 19.23
CA ARG A 510 13.73 -9.29 19.86
C ARG A 510 14.32 -7.95 19.45
N ARG A 511 14.28 -7.63 18.16
CA ARG A 511 14.74 -6.32 17.65
C ARG A 511 13.97 -5.15 18.22
N LEU A 512 12.65 -5.28 18.39
CA LEU A 512 11.84 -4.25 19.06
C LEU A 512 12.24 -4.09 20.53
N GLU A 513 12.52 -5.20 21.23
CA GLU A 513 12.97 -5.20 22.63
C GLU A 513 14.37 -4.55 22.75
N GLU A 514 15.31 -4.94 21.88
CA GLU A 514 16.67 -4.37 21.83
C GLU A 514 16.66 -2.87 21.50
N ALA A 515 15.81 -2.44 20.56
CA ALA A 515 15.67 -1.04 20.22
C ALA A 515 15.15 -0.19 21.41
N ARG A 516 14.23 -0.73 22.20
CA ARG A 516 13.72 -0.06 23.42
C ARG A 516 14.76 -0.02 24.53
N ASP A 517 15.52 -1.09 24.70
CA ASP A 517 16.57 -1.16 25.72
C ASP A 517 17.82 -0.32 25.35
N GLY A 518 17.83 0.35 24.21
CA GLY A 518 18.97 1.13 23.73
C GLY A 518 20.20 0.34 23.32
N ARG A 519 20.10 -0.98 23.25
CA ARG A 519 21.26 -1.87 22.99
C ARG A 519 21.58 -2.07 21.48
N GLY A 520 20.77 -1.54 20.59
CA GLY A 520 20.87 -1.82 19.16
C GLY A 520 21.28 -0.64 18.27
N VAL A 521 21.29 0.59 18.74
CA VAL A 521 21.63 1.77 17.95
C VAL A 521 22.30 2.81 18.83
N ASP A 522 23.45 3.27 18.37
CA ASP A 522 24.17 4.45 18.86
C ASP A 522 23.37 5.71 18.47
N THR A 523 22.20 5.87 19.07
CA THR A 523 21.39 7.08 18.98
C THR A 523 21.01 7.47 20.39
N ASP A 524 22.00 8.01 21.12
CA ASP A 524 21.71 8.79 22.30
C ASP A 524 20.68 9.86 21.90
N ALA A 525 19.51 9.83 22.52
CA ALA A 525 18.68 11.02 22.56
C ALA A 525 19.62 12.14 23.02
N PRO A 526 19.74 13.24 22.26
CA PRO A 526 20.65 14.29 22.63
C PRO A 526 20.36 14.66 24.06
N ALA A 527 21.37 14.52 24.94
CA ALA A 527 21.23 14.78 26.36
C ALA A 527 20.85 16.26 26.52
N GLY A 528 19.56 16.50 26.85
CA GLY A 528 18.93 17.80 26.87
C GLY A 528 18.66 18.30 25.45
N ALA A 529 17.40 18.16 24.98
CA ALA A 529 16.97 18.87 23.78
C ALA A 529 17.18 20.37 24.06
N GLU A 530 18.23 20.94 23.48
CA GLU A 530 18.40 22.40 23.47
C GLU A 530 17.12 22.97 22.86
N ASP A 531 16.55 23.99 23.50
CA ASP A 531 15.43 24.71 22.91
C ASP A 531 15.91 25.38 21.62
N LEU A 532 15.55 24.76 20.48
CA LEU A 532 15.95 25.22 19.15
C LEU A 532 15.24 26.52 18.73
N GLY A 533 14.25 26.95 19.52
CA GLY A 533 13.49 28.17 19.27
C GLY A 533 12.37 28.00 18.24
N PRO A 534 11.55 29.06 18.05
CA PRO A 534 10.39 29.00 17.15
C PRO A 534 10.74 29.07 15.66
N ALA A 535 11.96 29.49 15.32
CA ALA A 535 12.45 29.52 13.95
C ALA A 535 13.04 28.16 13.58
N TYR A 536 12.71 27.68 12.39
CA TYR A 536 13.30 26.42 11.90
C TYR A 536 14.84 26.53 11.91
N PRO A 537 15.54 25.65 12.62
CA PRO A 537 16.98 25.78 12.79
C PRO A 537 17.75 25.55 11.49
N SER A 538 19.00 26.01 11.46
CA SER A 538 19.90 25.78 10.33
C SER A 538 20.21 24.28 10.23
N VAL A 539 19.89 23.68 9.10
CA VAL A 539 20.15 22.26 8.80
C VAL A 539 21.23 22.10 7.75
N ARG A 540 21.81 20.90 7.65
CA ARG A 540 22.94 20.64 6.73
C ARG A 540 22.56 20.82 5.26
N ASP A 541 21.32 20.50 4.89
CA ASP A 541 20.80 20.59 3.52
C ASP A 541 19.47 21.36 3.52
N PRO A 542 19.53 22.72 3.49
CA PRO A 542 18.34 23.57 3.57
C PRO A 542 17.40 23.42 2.36
N ASP A 543 17.93 23.00 1.21
CA ASP A 543 17.18 22.87 -0.05
C ASP A 543 16.32 21.59 -0.07
N SER A 544 16.63 20.61 0.79
CA SER A 544 15.83 19.40 0.95
C SER A 544 14.60 19.59 1.84
N VAL A 545 14.49 20.73 2.55
CA VAL A 545 13.43 21.01 3.53
C VAL A 545 12.28 21.76 2.88
N SER A 546 11.09 21.17 2.90
CA SER A 546 9.89 21.81 2.36
C SER A 546 9.44 23.00 3.21
N GLU A 547 8.70 23.92 2.61
CA GLU A 547 8.10 25.05 3.34
C GLU A 547 7.11 24.56 4.41
N TRP A 548 6.40 23.46 4.13
CA TRP A 548 5.42 22.87 5.03
C TRP A 548 6.05 22.20 6.26
N GLU A 549 7.22 21.61 6.14
CA GLU A 549 8.00 21.18 7.31
C GLU A 549 8.32 22.34 8.24
N ARG A 550 8.73 23.50 7.66
CA ARG A 550 9.01 24.73 8.43
C ARG A 550 7.77 25.30 9.13
N ILE A 551 6.64 25.30 8.42
CA ILE A 551 5.34 25.75 8.95
C ILE A 551 4.91 24.83 10.09
N PHE A 552 4.99 23.53 9.89
CA PHE A 552 4.54 22.56 10.90
C PHE A 552 5.44 22.55 12.13
N TYR A 553 6.77 22.61 11.94
CA TYR A 553 7.71 22.79 13.03
C TYR A 553 7.35 23.98 13.92
N LYS A 554 7.13 25.15 13.30
CA LYS A 554 6.77 26.36 14.02
C LYS A 554 5.45 26.22 14.79
N ALA A 555 4.47 25.58 14.19
CA ALA A 555 3.17 25.34 14.83
C ALA A 555 3.28 24.37 16.02
N LEU A 556 4.04 23.28 15.88
CA LEU A 556 4.34 22.36 16.97
C LEU A 556 5.08 23.05 18.12
N TYR A 557 6.08 23.85 17.82
CA TYR A 557 6.81 24.64 18.83
C TYR A 557 5.90 25.60 19.58
N GLN A 558 5.01 26.31 18.90
CA GLN A 558 4.02 27.20 19.52
C GLN A 558 3.03 26.46 20.41
N ALA A 559 2.77 25.18 20.13
CA ALA A 559 1.94 24.30 20.95
C ALA A 559 2.72 23.63 22.11
N GLY A 560 3.98 24.01 22.33
CA GLY A 560 4.83 23.46 23.39
C GLY A 560 5.46 22.11 23.07
N ILE A 561 5.47 21.72 21.81
CA ILE A 561 6.04 20.43 21.33
C ILE A 561 7.38 20.75 20.67
N GLN A 562 8.47 20.30 21.32
CA GLN A 562 9.82 20.49 20.80
C GLN A 562 10.22 19.30 19.93
N THR A 563 10.38 19.53 18.64
CA THR A 563 10.83 18.53 17.66
C THR A 563 12.22 18.87 17.16
N ILE A 564 12.98 17.88 16.75
CA ILE A 564 14.32 18.05 16.16
C ILE A 564 14.19 17.81 14.65
N PRO A 565 14.34 18.84 13.83
CA PRO A 565 14.23 18.72 12.39
C PRO A 565 15.45 18.03 11.77
N GLN A 566 15.21 17.31 10.68
CA GLN A 566 16.24 16.62 9.89
C GLN A 566 17.13 15.70 10.72
N TYR A 567 16.52 15.00 11.70
CA TYR A 567 17.24 14.14 12.63
C TYR A 567 17.82 12.90 11.91
N PRO A 568 19.13 12.66 12.03
CA PRO A 568 19.77 11.55 11.34
C PRO A 568 19.52 10.21 12.05
N VAL A 569 19.04 9.23 11.30
CA VAL A 569 18.91 7.84 11.76
C VAL A 569 19.51 6.93 10.71
N GLU A 570 20.64 6.31 10.98
CA GLU A 570 21.42 5.56 9.97
C GLU A 570 21.68 6.38 8.70
N LYS A 571 21.24 5.89 7.55
CA LYS A 571 21.31 6.59 6.26
C LYS A 571 20.11 7.50 5.97
N TYR A 572 19.12 7.54 6.87
CA TYR A 572 17.90 8.31 6.69
C TYR A 572 17.94 9.62 7.47
N ARG A 573 17.09 10.54 7.08
CA ARG A 573 16.81 11.78 7.80
C ARG A 573 15.31 11.87 8.02
N LEU A 574 14.92 12.08 9.25
CA LEU A 574 13.54 12.27 9.65
C LEU A 574 13.19 13.76 9.49
N ASP A 575 12.03 14.04 8.91
CA ASP A 575 11.63 15.45 8.75
C ASP A 575 11.58 16.15 10.11
N LEU A 576 10.90 15.56 11.09
CA LEU A 576 10.89 16.03 12.47
C LEU A 576 10.93 14.82 13.42
N ALA A 577 11.89 14.78 14.31
CA ALA A 577 11.99 13.77 15.36
C ALA A 577 11.43 14.31 16.69
N LEU A 578 10.65 13.50 17.41
CA LEU A 578 10.09 13.82 18.72
C LEU A 578 10.43 12.73 19.73
N PHE A 579 10.90 13.13 20.92
CA PHE A 579 11.29 12.22 21.99
C PHE A 579 10.41 12.44 23.22
N ALA A 580 9.93 11.36 23.84
CA ALA A 580 9.15 11.38 25.07
C ALA A 580 9.59 10.22 25.97
N GLY A 581 10.59 10.46 26.83
CA GLY A 581 11.27 9.39 27.58
C GLY A 581 11.91 8.40 26.62
N ASP A 582 11.55 7.12 26.75
CA ASP A 582 12.06 6.06 25.86
C ASP A 582 11.30 5.95 24.52
N ARG A 583 10.25 6.75 24.32
CA ARG A 583 9.44 6.75 23.09
C ARG A 583 10.04 7.72 22.06
N ARG A 584 10.00 7.33 20.81
CA ARG A 584 10.54 8.10 19.68
C ARG A 584 9.50 8.16 18.58
N LEU A 585 9.26 9.35 18.03
CA LEU A 585 8.31 9.55 16.94
C LEU A 585 9.03 10.19 15.75
N ASP A 586 8.93 9.54 14.63
CA ASP A 586 9.25 10.05 13.31
C ASP A 586 8.01 10.75 12.74
N ILE A 587 8.06 12.06 12.62
CA ILE A 587 7.00 12.87 12.04
C ILE A 587 7.42 13.24 10.62
N GLU A 588 6.69 12.71 9.64
CA GLU A 588 6.92 12.95 8.22
C GLU A 588 5.91 13.92 7.67
N VAL A 589 6.36 14.88 6.88
CA VAL A 589 5.54 15.86 6.18
C VAL A 589 5.58 15.54 4.69
N ASP A 590 4.59 14.80 4.24
CA ASP A 590 4.50 14.35 2.85
C ASP A 590 3.99 15.48 1.95
N GLY A 591 4.89 16.05 1.18
CA GLY A 591 4.58 17.02 0.13
C GLY A 591 4.12 16.33 -1.16
N GLU A 592 3.45 17.11 -2.01
CA GLU A 592 2.89 16.65 -3.30
C GLU A 592 3.92 16.12 -4.29
N ARG A 593 5.17 16.52 -4.17
CA ARG A 593 6.26 16.06 -5.06
C ARG A 593 6.43 14.53 -5.05
N TYR A 594 5.99 13.86 -4.00
CA TYR A 594 6.16 12.40 -3.84
C TYR A 594 4.96 11.57 -4.27
N HIS A 595 3.84 12.18 -4.64
CA HIS A 595 2.70 11.48 -5.24
C HIS A 595 2.85 11.17 -6.73
N SER A 596 3.88 11.70 -7.38
CA SER A 596 4.09 11.52 -8.82
C SER A 596 4.54 10.11 -9.22
N ALA A 597 4.96 9.28 -8.29
CA ALA A 597 5.35 7.91 -8.57
C ALA A 597 4.23 6.91 -8.25
N TRP A 598 3.20 6.87 -9.07
CA TRP A 598 2.23 5.77 -9.10
C TRP A 598 2.83 4.44 -9.61
N ASP A 599 4.07 4.44 -10.05
CA ASP A 599 4.82 3.27 -10.53
C ASP A 599 5.43 2.41 -9.43
N GLY A 600 5.29 2.79 -8.16
CA GLY A 600 5.63 1.95 -7.02
C GLY A 600 7.08 2.09 -6.51
N GLU A 601 7.99 2.76 -7.19
CA GLU A 601 9.38 2.87 -6.70
C GLU A 601 9.54 3.85 -5.53
N LEU A 602 8.91 5.00 -5.55
CA LEU A 602 8.97 5.95 -4.43
C LEU A 602 8.23 5.42 -3.20
N LEU A 603 7.04 4.84 -3.42
CA LEU A 603 6.28 4.13 -2.38
C LEU A 603 7.10 2.98 -1.78
N ARG A 604 7.87 2.25 -2.58
CA ARG A 604 8.73 1.17 -2.09
C ARG A 604 9.88 1.70 -1.23
N ARG A 605 10.48 2.82 -1.60
CA ARG A 605 11.56 3.48 -0.85
C ARG A 605 11.06 3.97 0.51
N ASP A 606 9.90 4.63 0.55
CA ASP A 606 9.27 5.11 1.77
C ASP A 606 8.80 3.96 2.66
N GLN A 607 8.30 2.89 2.08
CA GLN A 607 7.90 1.70 2.80
C GLN A 607 9.07 0.98 3.46
N LEU A 608 10.19 0.85 2.72
CA LEU A 608 11.43 0.29 3.26
C LEU A 608 12.01 1.17 4.38
N ARG A 609 11.90 2.50 4.23
CA ARG A 609 12.28 3.45 5.26
C ARG A 609 11.41 3.31 6.51
N ASN A 610 10.08 3.30 6.35
CA ASN A 610 9.16 3.14 7.48
C ASN A 610 9.36 1.81 8.21
N ALA A 611 9.50 0.71 7.46
CA ALA A 611 9.82 -0.59 8.04
C ALA A 611 11.11 -0.54 8.86
N ARG A 612 12.13 0.17 8.34
CA ARG A 612 13.39 0.34 9.05
C ARG A 612 13.27 1.22 10.29
N MET A 613 12.50 2.30 10.24
CA MET A 613 12.25 3.14 11.42
C MET A 613 11.54 2.35 12.51
N ILE A 614 10.55 1.56 12.16
CA ILE A 614 9.85 0.67 13.10
C ILE A 614 10.81 -0.37 13.71
N GLU A 615 11.66 -1.01 12.90
CA GLU A 615 12.70 -1.93 13.38
C GLU A 615 13.68 -1.26 14.37
N LEU A 616 13.92 0.03 14.21
CA LEU A 616 14.76 0.84 15.08
C LEU A 616 14.02 1.41 16.31
N GLY A 617 12.75 1.05 16.52
CA GLY A 617 11.95 1.45 17.67
C GLY A 617 11.35 2.85 17.57
N TRP A 618 11.18 3.37 16.35
CA TRP A 618 10.47 4.61 16.10
C TRP A 618 9.00 4.36 15.79
N ASP A 619 8.11 5.11 16.41
CA ASP A 619 6.75 5.28 15.87
C ASP A 619 6.83 6.21 14.66
N VAL A 620 5.99 5.99 13.65
CA VAL A 620 5.96 6.82 12.45
C VAL A 620 4.61 7.47 12.29
N MET A 621 4.58 8.80 12.18
CA MET A 621 3.35 9.57 11.98
C MET A 621 3.51 10.47 10.76
N ARG A 622 2.64 10.26 9.76
CA ARG A 622 2.65 11.03 8.52
C ARG A 622 1.55 12.07 8.50
N PHE A 623 1.91 13.23 8.02
CA PHE A 623 0.99 14.33 7.78
C PHE A 623 1.12 14.78 6.33
N TRP A 624 0.01 14.75 5.64
CA TRP A 624 -0.06 15.33 4.31
C TRP A 624 -0.10 16.85 4.38
N VAL A 625 0.48 17.53 3.41
CA VAL A 625 0.47 18.99 3.33
C VAL A 625 -0.94 19.56 3.49
N TYR A 626 -1.96 18.93 2.88
CA TYR A 626 -3.34 19.38 3.04
C TYR A 626 -3.86 19.27 4.48
N GLN A 627 -3.46 18.26 5.25
CA GLN A 627 -3.84 18.12 6.67
C GLN A 627 -3.24 19.24 7.52
N ILE A 628 -1.97 19.58 7.25
CA ILE A 628 -1.29 20.69 7.93
C ILE A 628 -1.93 22.02 7.55
N ARG A 629 -2.22 22.24 6.27
CA ARG A 629 -2.81 23.46 5.75
C ARG A 629 -4.24 23.70 6.24
N ASP A 630 -5.09 22.68 6.17
CA ASP A 630 -6.54 22.82 6.36
C ASP A 630 -7.00 22.45 7.77
N SER A 631 -6.19 21.70 8.53
CA SER A 631 -6.51 21.16 9.85
C SER A 631 -5.30 21.16 10.79
N MET A 632 -4.59 22.30 10.88
CA MET A 632 -3.39 22.44 11.70
C MET A 632 -3.62 22.03 13.15
N ASP A 633 -4.71 22.52 13.76
CA ASP A 633 -5.03 22.24 15.16
C ASP A 633 -5.27 20.74 15.41
N GLU A 634 -5.90 20.05 14.47
CA GLU A 634 -6.10 18.61 14.55
C GLU A 634 -4.78 17.85 14.38
N SER A 635 -3.93 18.31 13.48
CA SER A 635 -2.59 17.74 13.28
C SER A 635 -1.73 17.87 14.54
N ILE A 636 -1.74 19.03 15.17
CA ILE A 636 -1.06 19.26 16.46
C ILE A 636 -1.67 18.36 17.55
N ALA A 637 -3.00 18.29 17.65
CA ALA A 637 -3.68 17.45 18.63
C ALA A 637 -3.34 15.96 18.47
N ARG A 638 -3.07 15.48 17.25
CA ARG A 638 -2.60 14.10 17.01
C ARG A 638 -1.23 13.86 17.65
N VAL A 639 -0.29 14.80 17.49
CA VAL A 639 1.04 14.72 18.12
C VAL A 639 0.95 14.81 19.64
N GLN A 640 0.12 15.71 20.18
CA GLN A 640 -0.13 15.85 21.63
C GLN A 640 -0.67 14.55 22.23
N ARG A 641 -1.61 13.89 21.57
CA ARG A 641 -2.15 12.59 22.02
C ARG A 641 -1.09 11.48 22.02
N TRP A 642 -0.13 11.53 21.13
CA TRP A 642 0.99 10.59 21.18
C TRP A 642 1.91 10.88 22.38
N LEU A 643 2.11 12.15 22.76
CA LEU A 643 2.89 12.54 23.95
C LEU A 643 2.23 12.12 25.27
N ALA A 644 0.90 12.23 25.36
CA ALA A 644 0.12 11.81 26.51
C ALA A 644 0.12 10.30 26.71
#